data_d6dc9a6b7ce10f50f972eb8a617a595d
#
_entry.id   d6dc9a6b7ce10f50f972eb8a617a595d
#
_cell.length_a   1.000
_cell.length_b   1.000
_cell.length_c   1.000
_cell.angle_alpha   90.00
_cell.angle_beta   90.00
_cell.angle_gamma   90.00
#
_symmetry.space_group_name_H-M   'P 1'
#
loop_
_entity.id
_entity.type
_entity.pdbx_description
1 polymer ?
#
loop_
_entity_poly.entity_id
_entity_poly.type
_entity_poly.pdbx_seq_one_letter_code
_entity_poly.pdbx_strand_id
1 'polypeptide(L)'
;MHIVTNYHLKPLSPHIRHTAFVRKLLFFLVNICVFCNLSAQTLPLSGTILDEKEECIPGVYLIAVNPKTSEVLATTTSSTDGKYVLPTIPLPFILNATHIGYTSLNIPINNKTDMETARILRMQVAIEQLQEVVVTAEPPHIEREIGKFIIRNIAASPFATGSNTYNFLRFMPMIDIKSEGGISILGKNDANIHINGRSVGDNQMAEQMLKGIPANEIARIEIIPVTGSTRSAENRNGIINVVLKKKPDEGLRVFATIEDRQGYYNSPSGIVFMNYAGKRVDLTAGITTSYNQLRQKSNHSYNYLQTGLSTQSDFRERTRTLNAGGYINLNYNISDHHKLGAQISMGGLDYRKNSSSTSTYGRINSDIVDSIYTADVITKSPAPNLTWGANLNYVFKTDNEGSRLNIDLDLKNNSNKRNINNTYRKDYLASSVITDDFSQRPTVGTIVYGGRAEYEHCFNSDNTLQVGLSGYRGTVDNDFFYGLRSGDDYVSDAGRTNRFIYKDYNLAGYINYQRVWSETLETEIGVRAEKYHAKGSQKTTSETVNRNEFDIFPTLSILYMPSDDHELSLDFTSSIMRPYYGQLNPFITYTSPSTYIQNNPNLKSSKGYELMFSYTLFDDYMLTVDYLYDKDLWTDFVLPIADMTRTYTDNYGNGHALDISLFISQSLFKNYWNFSVEAAFGYVSTRGAVSNRKNRLQ
;
A
#
# COMPACT_ATOMS: atom_id res chain seq x y z
N MET A 1 -21.11 36.94 58.80
CA MET A 1 -19.69 37.06 58.52
C MET A 1 -19.14 35.69 58.21
N HIS A 2 -19.35 35.19 56.98
CA HIS A 2 -18.70 34.02 56.39
C HIS A 2 -18.71 34.23 54.87
N ILE A 3 -17.53 34.45 54.36
CA ILE A 3 -17.27 34.58 52.91
C ILE A 3 -17.09 33.14 52.38
N VAL A 4 -18.01 32.75 51.50
CA VAL A 4 -17.85 31.52 50.67
C VAL A 4 -17.50 31.96 49.26
N THR A 5 -16.26 31.76 48.88
CA THR A 5 -15.77 31.99 47.50
C THR A 5 -16.02 30.72 46.68
N ASN A 6 -17.00 30.80 45.77
CA ASN A 6 -17.23 29.83 44.73
C ASN A 6 -16.16 29.99 43.62
N TYR A 7 -15.29 28.99 43.51
CA TYR A 7 -14.43 28.82 42.32
C TYR A 7 -15.19 28.08 41.23
N HIS A 8 -15.62 28.82 40.21
CA HIS A 8 -16.06 28.26 38.94
C HIS A 8 -14.83 27.75 38.18
N LEU A 9 -14.68 26.42 38.06
CA LEU A 9 -13.76 25.78 37.14
C LEU A 9 -14.28 25.96 35.71
N LYS A 10 -13.58 26.76 34.92
CA LYS A 10 -13.76 26.80 33.46
C LYS A 10 -13.44 25.47 32.84
N PRO A 11 -14.17 24.99 31.81
CA PRO A 11 -13.86 23.77 31.12
C PRO A 11 -12.54 23.91 30.37
N LEU A 12 -11.64 22.96 30.60
CA LEU A 12 -10.35 22.84 29.94
C LEU A 12 -10.52 22.68 28.42
N SER A 13 -9.73 23.43 27.68
CA SER A 13 -9.73 23.48 26.22
C SER A 13 -9.48 22.08 25.59
N PRO A 14 -9.96 21.85 24.35
CA PRO A 14 -9.88 20.54 23.68
C PRO A 14 -8.44 20.00 23.46
N HIS A 15 -7.43 20.85 23.63
CA HIS A 15 -6.02 20.47 23.45
C HIS A 15 -5.48 19.47 24.49
N ILE A 16 -6.11 19.32 25.66
CA ILE A 16 -5.63 18.43 26.74
C ILE A 16 -6.13 16.98 26.55
N ARG A 17 -7.18 16.76 25.78
CA ARG A 17 -7.68 15.39 25.54
C ARG A 17 -6.76 14.53 24.65
N HIS A 18 -5.97 15.13 23.76
CA HIS A 18 -5.05 14.40 22.88
C HIS A 18 -3.82 13.84 23.62
N THR A 19 -3.33 14.54 24.64
CA THR A 19 -2.18 14.05 25.43
C THR A 19 -2.54 12.88 26.33
N ALA A 20 -3.79 12.74 26.76
CA ALA A 20 -4.24 11.64 27.61
C ALA A 20 -4.35 10.31 26.86
N PHE A 21 -4.69 10.34 25.56
CA PHE A 21 -4.74 9.14 24.72
C PHE A 21 -3.33 8.60 24.43
N VAL A 22 -2.40 9.48 24.06
CA VAL A 22 -1.00 9.12 23.83
C VAL A 22 -0.33 8.59 25.10
N ARG A 23 -0.61 9.20 26.27
CA ARG A 23 -0.13 8.70 27.57
C ARG A 23 -0.69 7.34 27.94
N LYS A 24 -1.97 7.07 27.67
CA LYS A 24 -2.57 5.74 27.92
C LYS A 24 -2.04 4.67 26.96
N LEU A 25 -1.77 5.02 25.71
CA LEU A 25 -1.18 4.11 24.74
C LEU A 25 0.29 3.79 25.10
N LEU A 26 1.07 4.78 25.54
CA LEU A 26 2.44 4.57 26.02
C LEU A 26 2.48 3.72 27.30
N PHE A 27 1.52 3.93 28.21
CA PHE A 27 1.40 3.14 29.45
C PHE A 27 1.02 1.69 29.17
N PHE A 28 0.21 1.44 28.15
CA PHE A 28 -0.14 0.08 27.74
C PHE A 28 1.05 -0.64 27.07
N LEU A 29 1.85 0.05 26.27
CA LEU A 29 3.07 -0.48 25.65
C LEU A 29 4.18 -0.77 26.68
N VAL A 30 4.36 0.08 27.69
CA VAL A 30 5.34 -0.14 28.77
C VAL A 30 4.94 -1.36 29.62
N ASN A 31 3.64 -1.61 29.83
CA ASN A 31 3.20 -2.79 30.58
C ASN A 31 3.37 -4.11 29.80
N ILE A 32 3.33 -4.10 28.48
CA ILE A 32 3.63 -5.30 27.65
C ILE A 32 5.09 -5.72 27.77
N CYS A 33 6.01 -4.76 27.91
CA CYS A 33 7.43 -5.06 28.10
C CYS A 33 7.80 -5.66 29.47
N VAL A 34 6.94 -5.55 30.48
CA VAL A 34 7.22 -6.02 31.84
C VAL A 34 6.85 -7.52 32.06
N PHE A 35 6.07 -8.14 31.16
CA PHE A 35 5.62 -9.54 31.35
C PHE A 35 6.55 -10.61 30.76
N CYS A 36 7.72 -10.28 30.21
CA CYS A 36 8.66 -11.25 29.62
C CYS A 36 9.89 -11.52 30.48
N ASN A 37 9.75 -11.75 31.79
CA ASN A 37 10.85 -12.26 32.62
C ASN A 37 10.41 -13.49 33.41
N LEU A 38 10.40 -14.64 32.73
CA LEU A 38 10.49 -15.95 33.39
C LEU A 38 11.71 -16.67 32.81
N SER A 39 12.86 -16.44 33.44
CA SER A 39 14.10 -17.13 33.12
C SER A 39 14.18 -18.43 33.90
N ALA A 40 14.10 -19.56 33.19
CA ALA A 40 14.61 -20.82 33.68
C ALA A 40 16.14 -20.74 33.72
N GLN A 41 16.75 -20.89 34.88
CA GLN A 41 18.19 -20.95 35.07
C GLN A 41 18.76 -22.24 34.48
N THR A 42 19.38 -22.15 33.33
CA THR A 42 20.20 -23.20 32.71
C THR A 42 21.65 -22.65 32.61
N LEU A 43 22.61 -23.49 32.95
CA LEU A 43 24.03 -23.06 32.95
C LEU A 43 24.52 -22.93 31.49
N PRO A 44 24.92 -21.75 31.03
CA PRO A 44 25.44 -21.54 29.69
C PRO A 44 26.86 -22.12 29.54
N LEU A 45 27.22 -22.58 28.32
CA LEU A 45 28.60 -22.84 27.97
C LEU A 45 29.32 -21.52 27.77
N SER A 46 30.30 -21.22 28.59
CA SER A 46 31.14 -20.05 28.48
C SER A 46 32.62 -20.42 28.39
N GLY A 47 33.36 -19.69 27.56
CA GLY A 47 34.78 -19.93 27.35
C GLY A 47 35.52 -18.74 26.80
N THR A 48 36.82 -18.91 26.52
CA THR A 48 37.72 -17.90 25.94
C THR A 48 38.39 -18.49 24.70
N ILE A 49 38.56 -17.68 23.67
CA ILE A 49 39.22 -18.04 22.43
C ILE A 49 40.56 -17.34 22.36
N LEU A 50 41.61 -18.14 22.16
CA LEU A 50 42.99 -17.69 22.11
C LEU A 50 43.63 -18.08 20.78
N ASP A 51 44.66 -17.34 20.37
CA ASP A 51 45.54 -17.74 19.28
C ASP A 51 46.72 -18.60 19.78
N GLU A 52 47.67 -18.89 18.91
CA GLU A 52 48.89 -19.68 19.21
C GLU A 52 49.85 -18.94 20.17
N LYS A 53 49.72 -17.61 20.31
CA LYS A 53 50.52 -16.77 21.21
C LYS A 53 49.81 -16.49 22.53
N GLU A 54 48.69 -17.16 22.79
CA GLU A 54 47.80 -16.96 23.94
C GLU A 54 47.17 -15.58 24.02
N GLU A 55 47.06 -14.86 22.87
CA GLU A 55 46.32 -13.61 22.76
C GLU A 55 44.84 -13.89 22.49
N CYS A 56 43.95 -13.06 23.10
CA CYS A 56 42.50 -13.19 22.94
C CYS A 56 42.06 -12.80 21.55
N ILE A 57 41.23 -13.63 20.88
CA ILE A 57 40.70 -13.33 19.56
C ILE A 57 39.25 -12.77 19.68
N PRO A 58 39.04 -11.48 19.41
CA PRO A 58 37.71 -10.90 19.38
C PRO A 58 36.99 -11.22 18.06
N GLY A 59 35.65 -11.25 18.09
CA GLY A 59 34.85 -11.36 16.86
C GLY A 59 34.79 -12.77 16.24
N VAL A 60 35.24 -13.80 16.93
CA VAL A 60 35.08 -15.19 16.45
C VAL A 60 33.62 -15.57 16.47
N TYR A 61 33.10 -16.02 15.36
CA TYR A 61 31.72 -16.50 15.23
C TYR A 61 31.63 -17.98 15.59
N LEU A 62 30.77 -18.30 16.57
CA LEU A 62 30.57 -19.66 17.04
C LEU A 62 29.15 -20.12 16.71
N ILE A 63 29.05 -21.32 16.15
CA ILE A 63 27.80 -21.99 15.80
C ILE A 63 27.79 -23.37 16.45
N ALA A 64 26.73 -23.67 17.19
CA ALA A 64 26.45 -25.02 17.67
C ALA A 64 25.44 -25.70 16.76
N VAL A 65 25.77 -26.84 16.18
CA VAL A 65 24.89 -27.57 15.25
C VAL A 65 24.61 -28.98 15.75
N ASN A 66 23.41 -29.49 15.44
CA ASN A 66 23.06 -30.89 15.72
C ASN A 66 23.82 -31.81 14.80
N PRO A 67 24.56 -32.82 15.31
CA PRO A 67 25.42 -33.68 14.48
C PRO A 67 24.64 -34.61 13.54
N LYS A 68 23.33 -34.83 13.73
CA LYS A 68 22.50 -35.70 12.91
C LYS A 68 21.65 -34.92 11.88
N THR A 69 21.15 -33.75 12.25
CA THR A 69 20.23 -32.95 11.41
C THR A 69 20.90 -31.76 10.74
N SER A 70 22.15 -31.43 11.13
CA SER A 70 22.85 -30.18 10.75
C SER A 70 22.12 -28.89 11.11
N GLU A 71 21.12 -29.00 11.96
CA GLU A 71 20.33 -27.86 12.43
C GLU A 71 21.15 -26.97 13.38
N VAL A 72 21.07 -25.66 13.21
CA VAL A 72 21.74 -24.69 14.09
C VAL A 72 20.98 -24.60 15.41
N LEU A 73 21.65 -24.97 16.49
CA LEU A 73 21.11 -24.99 17.85
C LEU A 73 21.29 -23.64 18.57
N ALA A 74 22.43 -23.00 18.37
CA ALA A 74 22.73 -21.66 18.90
C ALA A 74 23.91 -21.02 18.18
N THR A 75 24.01 -19.68 18.26
CA THR A 75 25.12 -18.89 17.75
C THR A 75 25.54 -17.84 18.75
N THR A 76 26.82 -17.47 18.74
CA THR A 76 27.37 -16.35 19.51
C THR A 76 28.63 -15.80 18.84
N THR A 77 29.14 -14.67 19.35
CA THR A 77 30.39 -14.07 18.88
C THR A 77 31.26 -13.76 20.08
N SER A 78 32.58 -13.96 19.99
CA SER A 78 33.50 -13.61 21.07
C SER A 78 33.58 -12.08 21.25
N SER A 79 33.61 -11.65 22.49
CA SER A 79 33.76 -10.26 22.91
C SER A 79 35.21 -9.74 22.68
N THR A 80 35.46 -8.47 22.95
CA THR A 80 36.77 -7.84 22.78
C THR A 80 37.88 -8.47 23.64
N ASP A 81 37.53 -9.17 24.70
CA ASP A 81 38.42 -9.96 25.55
C ASP A 81 38.42 -11.46 25.23
N GLY A 82 37.95 -11.83 24.03
CA GLY A 82 37.93 -13.20 23.51
C GLY A 82 36.90 -14.12 24.17
N LYS A 83 36.08 -13.63 25.09
CA LYS A 83 35.11 -14.47 25.80
C LYS A 83 33.84 -14.70 24.99
N TYR A 84 33.29 -15.89 25.08
CA TYR A 84 31.99 -16.24 24.47
C TYR A 84 31.08 -16.91 25.50
N VAL A 85 29.76 -16.80 25.25
CA VAL A 85 28.71 -17.43 26.04
C VAL A 85 27.65 -17.98 25.07
N LEU A 86 27.41 -19.28 25.16
CA LEU A 86 26.31 -19.94 24.46
C LEU A 86 25.22 -20.33 25.46
N PRO A 87 23.93 -20.25 25.09
CA PRO A 87 22.85 -20.74 25.93
C PRO A 87 23.01 -22.24 26.17
N THR A 88 22.25 -22.78 27.10
CA THR A 88 22.25 -24.24 27.33
C THR A 88 21.70 -24.97 26.13
N ILE A 89 22.53 -25.87 25.59
CA ILE A 89 22.22 -26.65 24.38
C ILE A 89 22.18 -28.13 24.77
N PRO A 90 21.21 -28.89 24.29
CA PRO A 90 21.15 -30.33 24.53
C PRO A 90 22.33 -31.06 23.84
N LEU A 91 22.96 -31.99 24.56
CA LEU A 91 24.03 -32.82 24.06
C LEU A 91 23.45 -34.00 23.22
N PRO A 92 24.18 -34.49 22.18
CA PRO A 92 25.43 -33.98 21.67
C PRO A 92 25.25 -32.86 20.63
N PHE A 93 26.25 -31.97 20.47
CA PHE A 93 26.32 -30.99 19.38
C PHE A 93 27.76 -30.78 18.89
N ILE A 94 27.93 -30.20 17.69
CA ILE A 94 29.22 -29.80 17.15
C ILE A 94 29.34 -28.30 17.31
N LEU A 95 30.42 -27.84 17.97
CA LEU A 95 30.73 -26.41 18.08
C LEU A 95 31.70 -26.00 16.99
N ASN A 96 31.25 -25.18 16.05
CA ASN A 96 32.08 -24.61 14.98
C ASN A 96 32.48 -23.20 15.36
N ALA A 97 33.77 -22.89 15.35
CA ALA A 97 34.31 -21.57 15.57
C ALA A 97 35.05 -21.09 14.30
N THR A 98 34.65 -19.91 13.78
CA THR A 98 35.20 -19.34 12.55
C THR A 98 35.60 -17.88 12.76
N HIS A 99 36.75 -17.50 12.19
CA HIS A 99 37.24 -16.12 12.18
C HIS A 99 38.12 -15.89 10.96
N ILE A 100 38.07 -14.69 10.39
CA ILE A 100 38.92 -14.30 9.26
C ILE A 100 40.37 -14.34 9.67
N GLY A 101 41.21 -15.07 8.94
CA GLY A 101 42.66 -15.20 9.22
C GLY A 101 43.02 -16.37 10.14
N TYR A 102 42.04 -17.15 10.58
CA TYR A 102 42.27 -18.35 11.42
C TYR A 102 41.61 -19.59 10.81
N THR A 103 42.23 -20.73 11.06
CA THR A 103 41.66 -22.04 10.66
C THR A 103 40.41 -22.34 11.50
N SER A 104 39.31 -22.67 10.84
CA SER A 104 38.04 -23.02 11.51
C SER A 104 38.18 -24.25 12.41
N LEU A 105 37.62 -24.17 13.62
CA LEU A 105 37.57 -25.29 14.57
C LEU A 105 36.20 -25.97 14.50
N ASN A 106 36.21 -27.29 14.48
CA ASN A 106 35.01 -28.14 14.54
C ASN A 106 35.17 -29.09 15.74
N ILE A 107 34.49 -28.84 16.82
CA ILE A 107 34.66 -29.54 18.11
C ILE A 107 33.37 -30.28 18.44
N PRO A 108 33.36 -31.62 18.44
CA PRO A 108 32.23 -32.41 18.88
C PRO A 108 32.12 -32.36 20.42
N ILE A 109 30.96 -31.96 20.90
CA ILE A 109 30.61 -31.87 22.33
C ILE A 109 29.59 -32.98 22.64
N ASN A 110 30.04 -34.07 23.22
CA ASN A 110 29.19 -35.25 23.50
C ASN A 110 28.77 -35.36 24.96
N ASN A 111 29.57 -34.78 25.86
CA ASN A 111 29.38 -34.89 27.30
C ASN A 111 29.87 -33.63 28.05
N LYS A 112 29.71 -33.58 29.38
CA LYS A 112 30.11 -32.42 30.21
C LYS A 112 31.65 -32.22 30.23
N THR A 113 32.43 -33.25 30.07
CA THR A 113 33.89 -33.13 30.02
C THR A 113 34.34 -32.41 28.77
N ASP A 114 33.69 -32.68 27.61
CA ASP A 114 33.96 -31.99 26.36
C ASP A 114 33.60 -30.48 26.47
N MET A 115 32.54 -30.17 27.22
CA MET A 115 32.19 -28.76 27.51
C MET A 115 33.27 -28.06 28.34
N GLU A 116 33.94 -28.76 29.27
CA GLU A 116 35.03 -28.16 30.02
C GLU A 116 36.27 -27.90 29.16
N THR A 117 36.54 -28.79 28.21
CA THR A 117 37.61 -28.60 27.21
C THR A 117 37.31 -27.46 26.27
N ALA A 118 36.04 -27.21 25.95
CA ALA A 118 35.64 -26.10 25.12
C ALA A 118 35.71 -24.72 25.81
N ARG A 119 36.01 -24.67 27.11
CA ARG A 119 36.19 -23.37 27.81
C ARG A 119 37.42 -22.57 27.33
N ILE A 120 38.39 -23.24 26.73
CA ILE A 120 39.53 -22.62 26.10
C ILE A 120 39.71 -23.16 24.72
N LEU A 121 39.35 -22.38 23.70
CA LEU A 121 39.52 -22.70 22.30
C LEU A 121 40.79 -22.04 21.77
N ARG A 122 41.63 -22.80 21.07
CA ARG A 122 42.86 -22.27 20.44
C ARG A 122 42.71 -22.38 18.93
N MET A 123 42.74 -21.23 18.26
CA MET A 123 42.69 -21.16 16.79
C MET A 123 44.06 -20.92 16.21
N GLN A 124 44.38 -21.61 15.14
CA GLN A 124 45.66 -21.47 14.41
C GLN A 124 45.48 -20.42 13.30
N VAL A 125 46.51 -19.60 13.08
CA VAL A 125 46.52 -18.64 11.98
C VAL A 125 46.48 -19.42 10.66
N ALA A 126 45.53 -19.09 9.79
CA ALA A 126 45.45 -19.68 8.47
C ALA A 126 46.55 -19.15 7.57
N ILE A 127 47.50 -20.00 7.16
CA ILE A 127 48.61 -19.67 6.26
C ILE A 127 48.16 -19.63 4.78
N GLU A 128 46.91 -19.98 4.49
CA GLU A 128 46.40 -19.88 3.13
C GLU A 128 46.16 -18.44 2.75
N GLN A 129 46.73 -18.01 1.60
CA GLN A 129 46.33 -16.80 0.92
C GLN A 129 44.80 -16.82 0.77
N LEU A 130 44.13 -15.97 1.51
CA LEU A 130 42.70 -15.73 1.30
C LEU A 130 42.51 -15.36 -0.18
N GLN A 131 41.96 -16.31 -0.96
CA GLN A 131 41.30 -15.89 -2.18
C GLN A 131 40.24 -14.85 -1.71
N GLU A 132 40.37 -13.66 -2.25
CA GLU A 132 39.40 -12.61 -2.05
C GLU A 132 38.02 -13.22 -2.31
N VAL A 133 37.24 -13.46 -1.22
CA VAL A 133 35.83 -13.79 -1.35
C VAL A 133 35.19 -12.48 -1.75
N VAL A 134 35.18 -12.23 -3.06
CA VAL A 134 34.33 -11.21 -3.65
C VAL A 134 32.93 -11.72 -3.39
N VAL A 135 32.28 -11.17 -2.37
CA VAL A 135 30.83 -11.28 -2.24
C VAL A 135 30.29 -10.50 -3.41
N THR A 136 30.10 -11.17 -4.53
CA THR A 136 29.38 -10.64 -5.67
C THR A 136 27.95 -10.46 -5.20
N ALA A 137 27.58 -9.23 -4.90
CA ALA A 137 26.18 -8.90 -4.73
C ALA A 137 25.51 -9.11 -6.09
N GLU A 138 24.83 -10.21 -6.22
CA GLU A 138 23.99 -10.44 -7.40
C GLU A 138 22.88 -9.40 -7.43
N PRO A 139 22.59 -8.81 -8.61
CA PRO A 139 21.45 -7.91 -8.74
C PRO A 139 20.14 -8.62 -8.39
N PRO A 140 19.05 -7.90 -8.12
CA PRO A 140 17.76 -8.54 -7.97
C PRO A 140 17.43 -9.41 -9.17
N HIS A 141 17.12 -10.66 -8.91
CA HIS A 141 16.80 -11.66 -9.92
C HIS A 141 15.28 -11.70 -10.14
N ILE A 142 14.84 -11.66 -11.40
CA ILE A 142 13.43 -11.66 -11.79
C ILE A 142 13.07 -13.04 -12.30
N GLU A 143 12.21 -13.74 -11.57
CA GLU A 143 11.63 -15.01 -11.98
C GLU A 143 10.19 -14.80 -12.43
N ARG A 144 9.73 -15.57 -13.39
CA ARG A 144 8.34 -15.59 -13.81
C ARG A 144 7.63 -16.83 -13.26
N GLU A 145 6.52 -16.60 -12.58
CA GLU A 145 5.50 -17.61 -12.36
C GLU A 145 4.23 -17.18 -13.11
N ILE A 146 3.34 -18.14 -13.41
CA ILE A 146 2.12 -17.82 -14.14
C ILE A 146 1.33 -16.70 -13.45
N GLY A 147 0.97 -15.67 -14.19
CA GLY A 147 0.23 -14.49 -13.69
C GLY A 147 1.02 -13.54 -12.79
N LYS A 148 2.31 -13.75 -12.50
CA LYS A 148 3.10 -12.87 -11.62
C LYS A 148 4.60 -12.87 -11.91
N PHE A 149 5.27 -11.77 -11.55
CA PHE A 149 6.71 -11.65 -11.52
C PHE A 149 7.18 -11.74 -10.06
N ILE A 150 8.26 -12.46 -9.82
CA ILE A 150 8.88 -12.62 -8.51
C ILE A 150 10.29 -12.09 -8.56
N ILE A 151 10.58 -11.13 -7.70
CA ILE A 151 11.90 -10.53 -7.56
C ILE A 151 12.55 -11.11 -6.32
N ARG A 152 13.69 -11.78 -6.49
CA ARG A 152 14.47 -12.43 -5.42
C ARG A 152 15.82 -11.73 -5.21
N ASN A 153 16.63 -12.25 -4.30
CA ASN A 153 17.98 -11.77 -3.96
C ASN A 153 18.05 -10.30 -3.51
N ILE A 154 16.92 -9.79 -3.01
CA ILE A 154 16.77 -8.39 -2.64
C ILE A 154 17.82 -7.94 -1.61
N ALA A 155 18.09 -8.77 -0.60
CA ALA A 155 19.04 -8.43 0.46
C ALA A 155 20.51 -8.35 -0.03
N ALA A 156 20.83 -9.06 -1.12
CA ALA A 156 22.14 -9.02 -1.76
C ALA A 156 22.29 -7.80 -2.71
N SER A 157 21.19 -7.14 -3.03
CA SER A 157 21.19 -5.96 -3.89
C SER A 157 21.89 -4.77 -3.23
N PRO A 158 22.81 -4.08 -3.91
CA PRO A 158 23.41 -2.83 -3.42
C PRO A 158 22.37 -1.76 -3.10
N PHE A 159 21.21 -1.77 -3.80
CA PHE A 159 20.10 -0.83 -3.60
C PHE A 159 19.28 -1.11 -2.33
N ALA A 160 19.39 -2.32 -1.75
CA ALA A 160 18.70 -2.68 -0.51
C ALA A 160 19.46 -2.21 0.73
N THR A 161 20.80 -2.08 0.66
CA THR A 161 21.63 -1.71 1.79
C THR A 161 21.35 -0.28 2.22
N GLY A 162 20.90 -0.11 3.47
CA GLY A 162 20.53 1.21 4.02
C GLY A 162 19.25 1.81 3.46
N SER A 163 18.49 1.07 2.62
CA SER A 163 17.22 1.49 2.05
C SER A 163 16.04 0.86 2.80
N ASN A 164 14.92 1.56 2.84
CA ASN A 164 13.65 0.97 3.22
C ASN A 164 12.94 0.37 1.99
N THR A 165 11.94 -0.48 2.24
CA THR A 165 11.19 -1.17 1.18
C THR A 165 10.56 -0.21 0.17
N TYR A 166 9.97 0.90 0.62
CA TYR A 166 9.34 1.90 -0.26
C TYR A 166 10.33 2.51 -1.25
N ASN A 167 11.52 2.89 -0.77
CA ASN A 167 12.56 3.46 -1.62
C ASN A 167 13.16 2.41 -2.55
N PHE A 168 13.28 1.16 -2.07
CA PHE A 168 13.77 0.05 -2.87
C PHE A 168 12.85 -0.28 -4.06
N LEU A 169 11.53 -0.18 -3.89
CA LEU A 169 10.56 -0.41 -4.97
C LEU A 169 10.77 0.49 -6.19
N ARG A 170 11.43 1.65 -6.05
CA ARG A 170 11.78 2.54 -7.18
C ARG A 170 12.73 1.93 -8.20
N PHE A 171 13.47 0.92 -7.78
CA PHE A 171 14.47 0.24 -8.62
C PHE A 171 13.91 -1.04 -9.24
N MET A 172 12.63 -1.33 -8.98
CA MET A 172 11.99 -2.54 -9.48
C MET A 172 11.31 -2.28 -10.81
N PRO A 173 11.38 -3.27 -11.74
CA PRO A 173 10.70 -3.14 -13.03
C PRO A 173 9.19 -2.95 -12.85
N MET A 174 8.56 -2.27 -13.77
CA MET A 174 7.11 -2.03 -13.83
C MET A 174 6.55 -1.20 -12.67
N ILE A 175 7.35 -0.80 -11.68
CA ILE A 175 6.88 -0.07 -10.51
C ILE A 175 7.22 1.42 -10.62
N ASP A 176 6.19 2.26 -10.59
CA ASP A 176 6.31 3.69 -10.52
C ASP A 176 5.88 4.22 -9.16
N ILE A 177 6.70 5.07 -8.56
CA ILE A 177 6.35 5.81 -7.35
C ILE A 177 6.05 7.26 -7.72
N LYS A 178 4.78 7.63 -7.61
CA LYS A 178 4.29 8.97 -7.99
C LYS A 178 4.85 10.06 -7.07
N SER A 179 5.02 11.27 -7.59
CA SER A 179 5.56 12.42 -6.85
C SER A 179 4.71 12.84 -5.65
N GLU A 180 3.41 12.62 -5.73
CA GLU A 180 2.42 12.93 -4.66
C GLU A 180 2.16 11.75 -3.72
N GLY A 181 2.92 10.68 -3.85
CA GLY A 181 2.73 9.41 -3.17
C GLY A 181 1.93 8.43 -4.03
N GLY A 182 1.78 7.19 -3.54
CA GLY A 182 1.17 6.10 -4.30
C GLY A 182 2.19 5.31 -5.11
N ILE A 183 1.92 4.02 -5.26
CA ILE A 183 2.75 3.06 -5.98
C ILE A 183 1.88 2.47 -7.08
N SER A 184 2.31 2.55 -8.32
CA SER A 184 1.59 2.03 -9.49
C SER A 184 2.39 0.95 -10.21
N ILE A 185 1.71 0.14 -10.99
CA ILE A 185 2.29 -0.87 -11.87
C ILE A 185 2.00 -0.42 -13.31
N LEU A 186 3.04 -0.30 -14.16
CA LEU A 186 2.91 0.07 -15.57
C LEU A 186 2.07 1.34 -15.79
N GLY A 187 2.29 2.39 -14.99
CA GLY A 187 1.57 3.66 -15.12
C GLY A 187 0.07 3.64 -14.77
N LYS A 188 -0.47 2.50 -14.30
CA LYS A 188 -1.87 2.37 -13.85
C LYS A 188 -2.14 3.25 -12.62
N ASN A 189 -3.36 3.21 -12.08
CA ASN A 189 -3.65 3.80 -10.79
C ASN A 189 -2.93 3.05 -9.66
N ASP A 190 -3.04 3.53 -8.43
CA ASP A 190 -2.33 2.96 -7.29
C ASP A 190 -2.63 1.48 -7.11
N ALA A 191 -1.58 0.66 -7.11
CA ALA A 191 -1.64 -0.78 -6.92
C ALA A 191 -2.11 -1.15 -5.50
N ASN A 192 -2.70 -2.34 -5.36
CA ASN A 192 -3.04 -2.88 -4.04
C ASN A 192 -1.79 -3.47 -3.38
N ILE A 193 -1.40 -2.90 -2.25
CA ILE A 193 -0.22 -3.34 -1.52
C ILE A 193 -0.59 -4.45 -0.53
N HIS A 194 0.14 -5.55 -0.62
CA HIS A 194 0.05 -6.67 0.31
C HIS A 194 1.38 -6.86 1.03
N ILE A 195 1.32 -7.30 2.28
CA ILE A 195 2.48 -7.76 3.05
C ILE A 195 2.18 -9.18 3.50
N ASN A 196 3.06 -10.13 3.13
CA ASN A 196 2.87 -11.55 3.39
C ASN A 196 1.51 -12.08 2.87
N GLY A 197 1.09 -11.62 1.68
CA GLY A 197 -0.14 -12.04 1.00
C GLY A 197 -1.43 -11.38 1.50
N ARG A 198 -1.36 -10.43 2.44
CA ARG A 198 -2.54 -9.76 3.01
C ARG A 198 -2.53 -8.27 2.72
N SER A 199 -3.69 -7.74 2.35
CA SER A 199 -3.88 -6.29 2.21
C SER A 199 -3.71 -5.57 3.54
N VAL A 200 -2.99 -4.47 3.55
CA VAL A 200 -2.64 -3.70 4.76
C VAL A 200 -3.44 -2.41 4.87
N GLY A 201 -4.74 -2.51 4.88
CA GLY A 201 -5.60 -1.33 5.04
C GLY A 201 -5.76 -0.53 3.74
N ASP A 202 -5.56 0.79 3.81
CA ASP A 202 -5.51 1.66 2.64
C ASP A 202 -4.07 1.84 2.13
N ASN A 203 -3.94 2.36 0.91
CA ASN A 203 -2.64 2.54 0.26
C ASN A 203 -1.72 3.50 1.04
N GLN A 204 -2.27 4.50 1.73
CA GLN A 204 -1.48 5.42 2.54
C GLN A 204 -0.86 4.73 3.75
N MET A 205 -1.61 3.87 4.44
CA MET A 205 -1.08 3.04 5.54
C MET A 205 -0.04 2.06 5.01
N ALA A 206 -0.31 1.39 3.88
CA ALA A 206 0.62 0.47 3.24
C ALA A 206 1.94 1.14 2.88
N GLU A 207 1.91 2.33 2.29
CA GLU A 207 3.09 3.15 1.99
C GLU A 207 3.91 3.45 3.25
N GLN A 208 3.26 3.90 4.32
CA GLN A 208 3.95 4.17 5.59
C GLN A 208 4.60 2.91 6.16
N MET A 209 3.94 1.76 6.05
CA MET A 209 4.49 0.48 6.50
C MET A 209 5.72 0.08 5.70
N LEU A 210 5.68 0.21 4.37
CA LEU A 210 6.82 -0.07 3.50
C LEU A 210 8.03 0.83 3.81
N LYS A 211 7.80 2.07 4.23
CA LYS A 211 8.88 2.97 4.71
C LYS A 211 9.53 2.50 6.01
N GLY A 212 8.80 1.74 6.82
CA GLY A 212 9.30 1.20 8.10
C GLY A 212 10.02 -0.15 7.98
N ILE A 213 9.86 -0.85 6.86
CA ILE A 213 10.46 -2.16 6.66
C ILE A 213 11.78 -1.99 5.92
N PRO A 214 12.93 -2.38 6.51
CA PRO A 214 14.21 -2.37 5.81
C PRO A 214 14.16 -3.29 4.58
N ALA A 215 14.73 -2.85 3.46
CA ALA A 215 14.70 -3.63 2.23
C ALA A 215 15.43 -4.98 2.35
N ASN A 216 16.46 -5.07 3.18
CA ASN A 216 17.17 -6.32 3.45
C ASN A 216 16.36 -7.36 4.24
N GLU A 217 15.19 -7.01 4.79
CA GLU A 217 14.24 -7.94 5.44
C GLU A 217 13.26 -8.56 4.45
N ILE A 218 13.27 -8.15 3.19
CA ILE A 218 12.42 -8.72 2.16
C ILE A 218 13.02 -10.05 1.68
N ALA A 219 12.18 -11.10 1.63
CA ALA A 219 12.53 -12.37 1.01
C ALA A 219 12.33 -12.30 -0.50
N ARG A 220 11.20 -11.74 -0.93
CA ARG A 220 10.84 -11.53 -2.34
C ARG A 220 9.75 -10.48 -2.48
N ILE A 221 9.64 -9.90 -3.66
CA ILE A 221 8.53 -9.06 -4.09
C ILE A 221 7.79 -9.79 -5.21
N GLU A 222 6.47 -9.89 -5.09
CA GLU A 222 5.60 -10.47 -6.12
C GLU A 222 4.80 -9.34 -6.76
N ILE A 223 4.95 -9.16 -8.06
CA ILE A 223 4.22 -8.16 -8.86
C ILE A 223 3.20 -8.91 -9.69
N ILE A 224 1.92 -8.60 -9.52
CA ILE A 224 0.78 -9.17 -10.24
C ILE A 224 0.14 -8.03 -11.04
N PRO A 225 0.58 -7.76 -12.27
CA PRO A 225 0.10 -6.62 -13.06
C PRO A 225 -1.35 -6.82 -13.52
N VAL A 226 -1.70 -8.06 -13.83
CA VAL A 226 -3.00 -8.50 -14.35
C VAL A 226 -3.60 -9.50 -13.37
N THR A 227 -4.78 -9.21 -12.85
CA THR A 227 -5.40 -10.07 -11.83
C THR A 227 -6.27 -11.14 -12.46
N GLY A 228 -6.09 -12.40 -12.03
CA GLY A 228 -6.87 -13.55 -12.47
C GLY A 228 -8.29 -13.60 -11.87
N SER A 229 -9.05 -14.63 -12.25
CA SER A 229 -10.47 -14.84 -11.89
C SER A 229 -10.72 -14.96 -10.38
N THR A 230 -9.71 -15.35 -9.59
CA THR A 230 -9.80 -15.49 -8.13
C THR A 230 -9.91 -14.14 -7.40
N ARG A 231 -9.66 -13.03 -8.09
CA ARG A 231 -9.74 -11.66 -7.55
C ARG A 231 -10.99 -10.94 -8.06
N SER A 232 -11.36 -9.84 -7.39
CA SER A 232 -12.46 -9.00 -7.84
C SER A 232 -12.18 -8.42 -9.24
N ALA A 233 -13.16 -8.44 -10.12
CA ALA A 233 -13.06 -7.84 -11.45
C ALA A 233 -12.88 -6.30 -11.41
N GLU A 234 -13.12 -5.65 -10.27
CA GLU A 234 -12.82 -4.23 -10.03
C GLU A 234 -11.33 -3.97 -9.74
N ASN A 235 -10.54 -5.02 -9.48
CA ASN A 235 -9.12 -4.88 -9.19
C ASN A 235 -8.29 -4.75 -10.47
N ARG A 236 -8.29 -3.57 -11.08
CA ARG A 236 -7.62 -3.26 -12.35
C ARG A 236 -6.17 -2.78 -12.20
N ASN A 237 -5.78 -2.43 -10.99
CA ASN A 237 -4.51 -1.74 -10.73
C ASN A 237 -3.36 -2.69 -10.41
N GLY A 238 -3.63 -4.00 -10.35
CA GLY A 238 -2.67 -5.01 -9.96
C GLY A 238 -2.38 -5.04 -8.46
N ILE A 239 -1.47 -5.94 -8.08
CA ILE A 239 -1.08 -6.19 -6.68
C ILE A 239 0.43 -6.21 -6.58
N ILE A 240 0.99 -5.56 -5.57
CA ILE A 240 2.39 -5.70 -5.16
C ILE A 240 2.40 -6.37 -3.78
N ASN A 241 2.92 -7.59 -3.71
CA ASN A 241 3.02 -8.34 -2.46
C ASN A 241 4.47 -8.41 -1.99
N VAL A 242 4.75 -7.77 -0.87
CA VAL A 242 6.06 -7.81 -0.20
C VAL A 242 6.06 -8.96 0.79
N VAL A 243 6.86 -9.99 0.50
CA VAL A 243 7.02 -11.15 1.36
C VAL A 243 8.28 -10.98 2.20
N LEU A 244 8.11 -10.95 3.51
CA LEU A 244 9.22 -10.78 4.45
C LEU A 244 9.93 -12.11 4.69
N LYS A 245 11.23 -12.04 5.03
CA LYS A 245 12.02 -13.20 5.40
C LYS A 245 11.41 -13.88 6.62
N LYS A 246 11.22 -15.19 6.51
CA LYS A 246 10.94 -16.03 7.67
C LYS A 246 12.23 -16.20 8.44
N LYS A 247 12.17 -16.10 9.75
CA LYS A 247 13.31 -16.46 10.61
C LYS A 247 13.50 -17.98 10.59
N PRO A 248 14.73 -18.45 10.50
CA PRO A 248 15.04 -19.84 10.83
C PRO A 248 14.78 -20.15 12.30
N ASP A 249 14.89 -19.15 13.21
CA ASP A 249 14.77 -19.30 14.66
C ASP A 249 13.54 -18.56 15.22
N GLU A 250 12.98 -19.09 16.31
CA GLU A 250 11.98 -18.42 17.12
C GLU A 250 12.54 -17.13 17.73
N GLY A 251 11.75 -16.08 17.81
CA GLY A 251 12.16 -14.86 18.50
C GLY A 251 11.50 -13.60 18.01
N LEU A 252 11.89 -12.49 18.63
CA LEU A 252 11.36 -11.15 18.39
C LEU A 252 12.36 -10.31 17.58
N ARG A 253 11.87 -9.62 16.55
CA ARG A 253 12.58 -8.52 15.85
C ARG A 253 11.80 -7.24 16.00
N VAL A 254 12.50 -6.16 16.28
CA VAL A 254 11.92 -4.82 16.35
C VAL A 254 12.76 -3.89 15.50
N PHE A 255 12.10 -3.14 14.64
CA PHE A 255 12.71 -2.09 13.83
C PHE A 255 12.06 -0.76 14.22
N ALA A 256 12.87 0.25 14.40
CA ALA A 256 12.41 1.62 14.61
C ALA A 256 13.11 2.53 13.61
N THR A 257 12.33 3.32 12.88
CA THR A 257 12.85 4.28 11.92
C THR A 257 12.28 5.65 12.26
N ILE A 258 13.15 6.64 12.31
CA ILE A 258 12.77 8.05 12.37
C ILE A 258 13.37 8.70 11.13
N GLU A 259 12.52 9.35 10.36
CA GLU A 259 12.90 10.05 9.14
C GLU A 259 12.42 11.50 9.26
N ASP A 260 13.27 12.43 8.88
CA ASP A 260 12.89 13.82 8.69
C ASP A 260 13.21 14.26 7.27
N ARG A 261 12.16 14.61 6.52
CA ARG A 261 12.29 15.12 5.17
C ARG A 261 12.20 16.65 5.19
N GLN A 262 13.31 17.28 4.91
CA GLN A 262 13.43 18.73 4.82
C GLN A 262 13.21 19.19 3.38
N GLY A 263 12.05 19.76 3.09
CA GLY A 263 11.75 20.49 1.86
C GLY A 263 11.60 21.98 2.15
N TYR A 264 10.57 22.62 1.58
CA TYR A 264 10.19 23.98 1.98
C TYR A 264 9.72 24.02 3.43
N TYR A 265 9.09 22.96 3.89
CA TYR A 265 8.73 22.69 5.28
C TYR A 265 9.32 21.36 5.72
N ASN A 266 9.54 21.23 7.01
CA ASN A 266 9.94 20.00 7.66
C ASN A 266 8.77 19.00 7.71
N SER A 267 9.02 17.70 7.48
CA SER A 267 8.04 16.64 7.44
C SER A 267 8.56 15.38 8.14
N PRO A 268 8.59 15.38 9.49
CA PRO A 268 9.05 14.22 10.26
C PRO A 268 8.07 13.04 10.21
N SER A 269 8.64 11.85 10.28
CA SER A 269 7.90 10.59 10.43
C SER A 269 8.62 9.63 11.34
N GLY A 270 7.87 8.73 11.97
CA GLY A 270 8.41 7.68 12.84
C GLY A 270 7.61 6.41 12.67
N ILE A 271 8.30 5.28 12.68
CA ILE A 271 7.72 3.95 12.53
C ILE A 271 8.39 3.02 13.51
N VAL A 272 7.58 2.21 14.18
CA VAL A 272 8.04 1.05 14.94
C VAL A 272 7.34 -0.17 14.38
N PHE A 273 8.12 -1.15 13.96
CA PHE A 273 7.66 -2.41 13.42
C PHE A 273 8.21 -3.55 14.26
N MET A 274 7.36 -4.54 14.55
CA MET A 274 7.68 -5.71 15.36
C MET A 274 7.24 -6.98 14.63
N ASN A 275 8.11 -7.96 14.59
CA ASN A 275 7.81 -9.30 14.09
C ASN A 275 8.26 -10.34 15.11
N TYR A 276 7.32 -11.13 15.61
CA TYR A 276 7.58 -12.26 16.50
C TYR A 276 7.23 -13.56 15.75
N ALA A 277 8.18 -14.47 15.68
CA ALA A 277 7.99 -15.83 15.16
C ALA A 277 8.17 -16.83 16.31
N GLY A 278 7.17 -17.68 16.50
CA GLY A 278 7.21 -18.80 17.47
C GLY A 278 6.73 -20.08 16.82
N LYS A 279 6.81 -21.20 17.52
CA LYS A 279 6.43 -22.53 16.98
C LYS A 279 5.02 -22.57 16.41
N ARG A 280 4.07 -21.95 17.09
CA ARG A 280 2.66 -21.95 16.71
C ARG A 280 2.07 -20.57 16.46
N VAL A 281 2.78 -19.52 16.85
CA VAL A 281 2.27 -18.14 16.80
C VAL A 281 3.24 -17.28 16.04
N ASP A 282 2.75 -16.62 14.97
CA ASP A 282 3.43 -15.54 14.30
C ASP A 282 2.66 -14.24 14.55
N LEU A 283 3.32 -13.23 15.10
CA LEU A 283 2.74 -11.92 15.36
C LEU A 283 3.54 -10.86 14.62
N THR A 284 2.84 -10.06 13.83
CA THR A 284 3.40 -8.86 13.19
C THR A 284 2.61 -7.65 13.65
N ALA A 285 3.27 -6.63 14.14
CA ALA A 285 2.62 -5.38 14.55
C ALA A 285 3.45 -4.18 14.08
N GLY A 286 2.76 -3.08 13.80
CA GLY A 286 3.41 -1.84 13.41
C GLY A 286 2.63 -0.63 13.89
N ILE A 287 3.35 0.42 14.26
CA ILE A 287 2.80 1.74 14.57
C ILE A 287 3.57 2.76 13.74
N THR A 288 2.83 3.64 13.09
CA THR A 288 3.40 4.72 12.27
C THR A 288 2.79 6.06 12.65
N THR A 289 3.60 7.09 12.59
CA THR A 289 3.15 8.48 12.67
C THR A 289 3.93 9.33 11.67
N SER A 290 3.24 10.26 11.01
CA SER A 290 3.90 11.21 10.10
C SER A 290 3.20 12.56 10.14
N TYR A 291 4.00 13.61 10.14
CA TYR A 291 3.53 14.98 9.97
C TYR A 291 4.06 15.51 8.65
N ASN A 292 3.17 15.60 7.65
CA ASN A 292 3.55 16.05 6.32
C ASN A 292 3.09 17.48 6.08
N GLN A 293 3.95 18.27 5.45
CA GLN A 293 3.63 19.61 5.02
C GLN A 293 3.97 19.78 3.53
N LEU A 294 2.96 20.15 2.75
CA LEU A 294 3.09 20.39 1.31
C LEU A 294 2.79 21.86 1.00
N ARG A 295 3.60 22.46 0.14
CA ARG A 295 3.33 23.75 -0.47
C ARG A 295 3.19 23.54 -1.98
N GLN A 296 2.08 23.99 -2.51
CA GLN A 296 1.81 23.99 -3.94
C GLN A 296 1.63 25.44 -4.44
N LYS A 297 2.19 25.72 -5.61
CA LYS A 297 1.93 26.92 -6.38
C LYS A 297 1.63 26.50 -7.80
N SER A 298 0.60 27.05 -8.40
CA SER A 298 0.28 26.80 -9.79
C SER A 298 -0.36 28.05 -10.42
N ASN A 299 -0.08 28.21 -11.70
CA ASN A 299 -0.68 29.25 -12.51
C ASN A 299 -1.53 28.57 -13.58
N HIS A 300 -2.76 28.99 -13.70
CA HIS A 300 -3.71 28.46 -14.68
C HIS A 300 -4.17 29.59 -15.61
N SER A 301 -4.20 29.33 -16.90
CA SER A 301 -4.74 30.24 -17.89
C SER A 301 -5.83 29.52 -18.69
N TYR A 302 -7.00 30.12 -18.78
CA TYR A 302 -8.11 29.58 -19.55
C TYR A 302 -8.59 30.62 -20.55
N ASN A 303 -8.70 30.21 -21.82
CA ASN A 303 -9.25 31.02 -22.91
C ASN A 303 -10.59 30.42 -23.36
N TYR A 304 -11.66 31.12 -23.11
CA TYR A 304 -13.02 30.73 -23.51
C TYR A 304 -13.28 31.23 -24.94
N LEU A 305 -12.98 30.42 -25.93
CA LEU A 305 -13.03 30.79 -27.35
C LEU A 305 -14.41 31.26 -27.83
N GLN A 306 -15.48 30.76 -27.23
CA GLN A 306 -16.86 31.14 -27.62
C GLN A 306 -17.27 32.51 -27.10
N THR A 307 -16.81 32.89 -25.92
CA THR A 307 -17.18 34.16 -25.25
C THR A 307 -16.11 35.23 -25.42
N GLY A 308 -14.91 34.85 -25.93
CA GLY A 308 -13.77 35.74 -26.01
C GLY A 308 -13.16 36.13 -24.65
N LEU A 309 -13.54 35.43 -23.57
CA LEU A 309 -13.00 35.67 -22.24
C LEU A 309 -11.67 34.96 -22.02
N SER A 310 -10.80 35.57 -21.23
CA SER A 310 -9.55 35.00 -20.75
C SER A 310 -9.50 35.11 -19.23
N THR A 311 -9.02 34.07 -18.57
CA THR A 311 -8.80 34.04 -17.12
C THR A 311 -7.39 33.58 -16.83
N GLN A 312 -6.68 34.35 -16.01
CA GLN A 312 -5.38 33.96 -15.47
C GLN A 312 -5.48 33.86 -13.95
N SER A 313 -5.09 32.73 -13.39
CA SER A 313 -5.23 32.44 -11.96
C SER A 313 -3.90 32.04 -11.34
N ASP A 314 -3.49 32.71 -10.29
CA ASP A 314 -2.41 32.35 -9.41
C ASP A 314 -2.98 31.61 -8.20
N PHE A 315 -2.57 30.39 -8.00
CA PHE A 315 -3.02 29.53 -6.91
C PHE A 315 -1.87 29.19 -5.97
N ARG A 316 -2.14 29.28 -4.67
CA ARG A 316 -1.20 28.93 -3.60
C ARG A 316 -1.92 28.08 -2.57
N GLU A 317 -1.28 26.98 -2.20
CA GLU A 317 -1.82 26.05 -1.22
C GLU A 317 -0.77 25.62 -0.22
N ARG A 318 -1.19 25.51 1.04
CA ARG A 318 -0.44 24.83 2.09
C ARG A 318 -1.30 23.77 2.72
N THR A 319 -0.88 22.52 2.60
CA THR A 319 -1.52 21.34 3.22
C THR A 319 -0.66 20.86 4.38
N ARG A 320 -1.28 20.53 5.51
CA ARG A 320 -0.69 19.91 6.68
C ARG A 320 -1.51 18.67 7.02
N THR A 321 -0.84 17.55 7.18
CA THR A 321 -1.47 16.28 7.57
C THR A 321 -0.70 15.64 8.71
N LEU A 322 -1.42 15.28 9.76
CA LEU A 322 -0.89 14.41 10.81
C LEU A 322 -1.58 13.05 10.64
N ASN A 323 -0.79 12.04 10.30
CA ASN A 323 -1.23 10.65 10.22
C ASN A 323 -0.69 9.89 11.43
N ALA A 324 -1.53 9.06 12.03
CA ALA A 324 -1.11 8.09 13.03
C ALA A 324 -1.90 6.81 12.79
N GLY A 325 -1.22 5.68 12.79
CA GLY A 325 -1.89 4.41 12.55
C GLY A 325 -1.10 3.23 13.06
N GLY A 326 -1.73 2.09 13.04
CA GLY A 326 -1.08 0.85 13.42
C GLY A 326 -1.90 -0.36 13.00
N TYR A 327 -1.25 -1.50 13.01
CA TYR A 327 -1.89 -2.77 12.75
C TYR A 327 -1.25 -3.88 13.61
N ILE A 328 -2.04 -4.92 13.79
CA ILE A 328 -1.62 -6.17 14.43
C ILE A 328 -2.12 -7.30 13.54
N ASN A 329 -1.23 -8.20 13.17
CA ASN A 329 -1.53 -9.42 12.42
C ASN A 329 -1.04 -10.62 13.25
N LEU A 330 -1.94 -11.47 13.66
CA LEU A 330 -1.70 -12.69 14.41
C LEU A 330 -2.01 -13.90 13.54
N ASN A 331 -1.08 -14.85 13.43
CA ASN A 331 -1.32 -16.17 12.87
C ASN A 331 -1.08 -17.22 13.93
N TYR A 332 -2.03 -18.14 14.07
CA TYR A 332 -1.96 -19.25 15.00
C TYR A 332 -2.08 -20.57 14.25
N ASN A 333 -1.02 -21.39 14.28
CA ASN A 333 -1.01 -22.73 13.75
C ASN A 333 -1.62 -23.65 14.83
N ILE A 334 -2.91 -23.97 14.69
CA ILE A 334 -3.63 -24.87 15.62
C ILE A 334 -3.03 -26.27 15.49
N SER A 335 -2.77 -26.71 14.26
CA SER A 335 -2.08 -27.94 13.88
C SER A 335 -1.40 -27.77 12.52
N ASP A 336 -0.76 -28.78 11.97
CA ASP A 336 -0.15 -28.75 10.63
C ASP A 336 -1.18 -28.54 9.51
N HIS A 337 -2.46 -28.90 9.79
CA HIS A 337 -3.56 -28.76 8.83
C HIS A 337 -4.42 -27.52 9.06
N HIS A 338 -4.42 -26.92 10.25
CA HIS A 338 -5.33 -25.85 10.64
C HIS A 338 -4.58 -24.60 11.05
N LYS A 339 -4.81 -23.50 10.33
CA LYS A 339 -4.24 -22.20 10.65
C LYS A 339 -5.36 -21.15 10.77
N LEU A 340 -5.33 -20.38 11.84
CA LEU A 340 -6.20 -19.23 12.07
C LEU A 340 -5.38 -17.95 12.04
N GLY A 341 -5.86 -16.96 11.32
CA GLY A 341 -5.26 -15.64 11.26
C GLY A 341 -6.27 -14.57 11.66
N ALA A 342 -5.79 -13.54 12.34
CA ALA A 342 -6.57 -12.35 12.67
C ALA A 342 -5.73 -11.10 12.40
N GLN A 343 -6.32 -10.09 11.76
CA GLN A 343 -5.67 -8.81 11.53
C GLN A 343 -6.60 -7.69 11.96
N ILE A 344 -6.05 -6.70 12.63
CA ILE A 344 -6.74 -5.44 12.96
C ILE A 344 -5.83 -4.31 12.49
N SER A 345 -6.41 -3.32 11.81
CA SER A 345 -5.73 -2.10 11.40
C SER A 345 -6.55 -0.88 11.81
N MET A 346 -5.88 0.19 12.20
CA MET A 346 -6.52 1.46 12.57
C MET A 346 -5.63 2.62 12.16
N GLY A 347 -6.22 3.63 11.51
CA GLY A 347 -5.54 4.86 11.12
C GLY A 347 -6.37 6.08 11.45
N GLY A 348 -5.68 7.16 11.80
CA GLY A 348 -6.27 8.48 12.04
C GLY A 348 -5.56 9.53 11.20
N LEU A 349 -6.32 10.39 10.53
CA LEU A 349 -5.82 11.50 9.71
C LEU A 349 -6.40 12.82 10.24
N ASP A 350 -5.55 13.70 10.75
CA ASP A 350 -5.87 15.11 10.95
C ASP A 350 -5.36 15.91 9.75
N TYR A 351 -6.27 16.67 9.14
CA TYR A 351 -6.04 17.36 7.88
C TYR A 351 -6.35 18.85 8.01
N ARG A 352 -5.40 19.67 7.56
CA ARG A 352 -5.60 21.13 7.44
C ARG A 352 -4.99 21.63 6.14
N LYS A 353 -5.80 22.36 5.38
CA LYS A 353 -5.43 22.94 4.10
C LYS A 353 -5.85 24.40 4.06
N ASN A 354 -4.92 25.26 3.70
CA ASN A 354 -5.17 26.66 3.43
C ASN A 354 -4.81 26.91 1.97
N SER A 355 -5.76 27.35 1.19
CA SER A 355 -5.53 27.74 -0.20
C SER A 355 -5.98 29.19 -0.43
N SER A 356 -5.24 29.90 -1.24
CA SER A 356 -5.60 31.23 -1.73
C SER A 356 -5.38 31.29 -3.23
N SER A 357 -6.27 31.93 -3.95
CA SER A 357 -6.13 32.19 -5.37
C SER A 357 -6.49 33.62 -5.71
N THR A 358 -5.80 34.15 -6.70
CA THR A 358 -6.16 35.43 -7.34
C THR A 358 -6.33 35.16 -8.83
N SER A 359 -7.50 35.47 -9.35
CA SER A 359 -7.84 35.29 -10.76
C SER A 359 -8.19 36.63 -11.40
N THR A 360 -7.56 36.93 -12.52
CA THR A 360 -7.86 38.08 -13.35
C THR A 360 -8.70 37.64 -14.53
N TYR A 361 -9.78 38.37 -14.78
CA TYR A 361 -10.70 38.16 -15.88
C TYR A 361 -10.56 39.30 -16.86
N GLY A 362 -10.44 38.95 -18.14
CA GLY A 362 -10.32 39.92 -19.23
C GLY A 362 -10.75 39.29 -20.55
N ARG A 363 -10.34 39.88 -21.65
CA ARG A 363 -10.63 39.38 -23.02
C ARG A 363 -9.40 38.76 -23.67
N ILE A 364 -9.62 37.76 -24.51
CA ILE A 364 -8.54 37.12 -25.27
C ILE A 364 -7.86 38.19 -26.15
N ASN A 365 -6.53 38.20 -26.11
CA ASN A 365 -5.66 39.16 -26.82
C ASN A 365 -5.85 40.63 -26.39
N SER A 366 -6.26 40.89 -25.16
CA SER A 366 -6.39 42.21 -24.58
C SER A 366 -5.72 42.27 -23.23
N ASP A 367 -5.00 43.36 -22.96
CA ASP A 367 -4.41 43.63 -21.64
C ASP A 367 -5.43 44.24 -20.64
N ILE A 368 -6.68 44.42 -21.07
CA ILE A 368 -7.73 45.01 -20.25
C ILE A 368 -8.25 43.94 -19.28
N VAL A 369 -8.13 44.23 -17.99
CA VAL A 369 -8.70 43.42 -16.90
C VAL A 369 -10.10 43.96 -16.59
N ASP A 370 -11.12 43.10 -16.70
CA ASP A 370 -12.51 43.46 -16.41
C ASP A 370 -12.83 43.30 -14.91
N SER A 371 -12.29 42.28 -14.27
CA SER A 371 -12.48 42.01 -12.85
C SER A 371 -11.35 41.19 -12.24
N ILE A 372 -11.16 41.36 -10.93
CA ILE A 372 -10.24 40.57 -10.11
C ILE A 372 -11.07 39.75 -9.12
N TYR A 373 -10.76 38.49 -9.02
CA TYR A 373 -11.42 37.55 -8.15
C TYR A 373 -10.39 36.92 -7.19
N THR A 374 -10.63 37.05 -5.90
CA THR A 374 -9.80 36.40 -4.87
C THR A 374 -10.62 35.37 -4.14
N ALA A 375 -10.00 34.21 -3.84
CA ALA A 375 -10.62 33.16 -3.07
C ALA A 375 -9.65 32.70 -1.98
N ASP A 376 -10.14 32.68 -0.74
CA ASP A 376 -9.46 32.09 0.40
C ASP A 376 -10.28 30.91 0.91
N VAL A 377 -9.69 29.72 0.96
CA VAL A 377 -10.37 28.49 1.38
C VAL A 377 -9.58 27.84 2.50
N ILE A 378 -10.24 27.65 3.64
CA ILE A 378 -9.67 26.93 4.78
C ILE A 378 -10.42 25.62 4.95
N THR A 379 -9.72 24.51 4.77
CA THR A 379 -10.24 23.16 5.03
C THR A 379 -9.57 22.59 6.27
N LYS A 380 -10.35 22.04 7.18
CA LYS A 380 -9.83 21.34 8.37
C LYS A 380 -10.73 20.16 8.74
N SER A 381 -10.13 19.10 9.30
CA SER A 381 -10.90 18.08 9.99
C SER A 381 -11.35 18.60 11.36
N PRO A 382 -12.64 18.50 11.73
CA PRO A 382 -13.10 18.87 13.07
C PRO A 382 -12.60 17.91 14.16
N ALA A 383 -12.28 16.69 13.77
CA ALA A 383 -11.63 15.64 14.54
C ALA A 383 -10.82 14.76 13.58
N PRO A 384 -9.86 13.95 14.06
CA PRO A 384 -9.16 13.01 13.19
C PRO A 384 -10.15 12.10 12.45
N ASN A 385 -9.97 11.97 11.15
CA ASN A 385 -10.70 11.01 10.34
C ASN A 385 -10.20 9.62 10.66
N LEU A 386 -11.11 8.71 11.02
CA LEU A 386 -10.76 7.37 11.46
C LEU A 386 -11.09 6.34 10.38
N THR A 387 -10.10 5.51 10.06
CA THR A 387 -10.27 4.30 9.27
C THR A 387 -9.85 3.12 10.14
N TRP A 388 -10.65 2.07 10.17
CA TRP A 388 -10.26 0.83 10.81
C TRP A 388 -10.78 -0.38 10.04
N GLY A 389 -10.07 -1.49 10.16
CA GLY A 389 -10.41 -2.75 9.53
C GLY A 389 -10.09 -3.93 10.41
N ALA A 390 -10.85 -5.00 10.22
CA ALA A 390 -10.59 -6.29 10.83
C ALA A 390 -10.74 -7.39 9.78
N ASN A 391 -9.83 -8.35 9.79
CA ASN A 391 -9.88 -9.54 8.95
C ASN A 391 -9.71 -10.78 9.83
N LEU A 392 -10.51 -11.81 9.59
CA LEU A 392 -10.33 -13.15 10.11
C LEU A 392 -10.09 -14.09 8.93
N ASN A 393 -9.06 -14.89 9.03
CA ASN A 393 -8.67 -15.85 8.01
C ASN A 393 -8.52 -17.25 8.63
N TYR A 394 -9.08 -18.24 7.95
CA TYR A 394 -8.92 -19.64 8.34
C TYR A 394 -8.44 -20.43 7.11
N VAL A 395 -7.39 -21.21 7.31
CA VAL A 395 -6.83 -22.11 6.31
C VAL A 395 -6.90 -23.54 6.83
N PHE A 396 -7.52 -24.41 6.07
CA PHE A 396 -7.59 -25.84 6.32
C PHE A 396 -6.93 -26.60 5.17
N LYS A 397 -5.79 -27.23 5.41
CA LYS A 397 -5.13 -28.16 4.47
C LYS A 397 -5.87 -29.48 4.51
N THR A 398 -6.48 -29.87 3.40
CA THR A 398 -7.30 -31.09 3.32
C THR A 398 -6.48 -32.34 3.09
N ASP A 399 -5.26 -32.17 2.56
CA ASP A 399 -4.29 -33.24 2.30
C ASP A 399 -2.84 -32.73 2.45
N ASN A 400 -1.87 -33.60 2.17
CA ASN A 400 -0.45 -33.28 2.14
C ASN A 400 0.06 -32.90 0.74
N GLU A 401 -0.80 -32.91 -0.27
CA GLU A 401 -0.48 -32.65 -1.68
C GLU A 401 -0.65 -31.16 -2.03
N GLY A 402 -1.18 -30.36 -1.09
CA GLY A 402 -1.33 -28.91 -1.24
C GLY A 402 -2.77 -28.41 -1.28
N SER A 403 -3.75 -29.34 -1.35
CA SER A 403 -5.16 -28.94 -1.36
C SER A 403 -5.57 -28.26 -0.05
N ARG A 404 -6.35 -27.16 -0.17
CA ARG A 404 -6.71 -26.34 0.98
C ARG A 404 -8.03 -25.60 0.80
N LEU A 405 -8.71 -25.39 1.92
CA LEU A 405 -9.84 -24.49 2.02
C LEU A 405 -9.38 -23.20 2.72
N ASN A 406 -9.60 -22.07 2.07
CA ASN A 406 -9.34 -20.74 2.61
C ASN A 406 -10.68 -20.03 2.87
N ILE A 407 -10.87 -19.47 4.06
CA ILE A 407 -12.03 -18.65 4.41
C ILE A 407 -11.52 -17.32 4.95
N ASP A 408 -11.97 -16.22 4.34
CA ASP A 408 -11.66 -14.85 4.75
C ASP A 408 -12.95 -14.11 5.10
N LEU A 409 -12.93 -13.36 6.20
CA LEU A 409 -13.99 -12.45 6.60
C LEU A 409 -13.40 -11.07 6.86
N ASP A 410 -13.96 -10.05 6.22
CA ASP A 410 -13.49 -8.69 6.25
C ASP A 410 -14.54 -7.73 6.80
N LEU A 411 -14.09 -6.79 7.62
CA LEU A 411 -14.87 -5.65 8.07
C LEU A 411 -14.02 -4.39 7.91
N LYS A 412 -14.54 -3.37 7.21
CA LYS A 412 -13.87 -2.09 7.04
C LYS A 412 -14.82 -0.96 7.37
N ASN A 413 -14.30 0.05 8.06
CA ASN A 413 -15.00 1.28 8.37
C ASN A 413 -14.11 2.48 8.07
N ASN A 414 -14.69 3.50 7.45
CA ASN A 414 -14.04 4.78 7.21
C ASN A 414 -14.97 5.91 7.58
N SER A 415 -14.48 6.90 8.31
CA SER A 415 -15.21 8.12 8.65
C SER A 415 -14.37 9.33 8.26
N ASN A 416 -14.88 10.12 7.32
CA ASN A 416 -14.22 11.33 6.82
C ASN A 416 -15.12 12.54 7.09
N LYS A 417 -14.61 13.50 7.86
CA LYS A 417 -15.31 14.75 8.21
C LYS A 417 -14.42 15.93 7.91
N ARG A 418 -14.96 16.92 7.24
CA ARG A 418 -14.24 18.15 6.90
C ARG A 418 -15.12 19.37 7.14
N ASN A 419 -14.50 20.47 7.56
CA ASN A 419 -15.07 21.80 7.55
C ASN A 419 -14.30 22.62 6.51
N ILE A 420 -14.98 23.11 5.50
CA ILE A 420 -14.42 23.89 4.39
C ILE A 420 -15.07 25.26 4.46
N ASN A 421 -14.32 26.25 4.89
CA ASN A 421 -14.78 27.64 4.94
C ASN A 421 -14.21 28.37 3.73
N ASN A 422 -15.08 29.01 3.00
CA ASN A 422 -14.78 29.68 1.75
C ASN A 422 -15.12 31.19 1.89
N THR A 423 -14.16 32.01 1.53
CA THR A 423 -14.34 33.45 1.42
C THR A 423 -13.94 33.85 0.00
N TYR A 424 -14.91 34.37 -0.76
CA TYR A 424 -14.71 34.83 -2.13
C TYR A 424 -14.98 36.33 -2.19
N ARG A 425 -14.09 37.02 -2.89
CA ARG A 425 -14.26 38.44 -3.18
C ARG A 425 -14.06 38.69 -4.68
N LYS A 426 -15.05 39.25 -5.33
CA LYS A 426 -14.99 39.68 -6.73
C LYS A 426 -15.04 41.18 -6.80
N ASP A 427 -14.02 41.77 -7.37
CA ASP A 427 -13.87 43.19 -7.58
C ASP A 427 -14.07 43.52 -9.07
N TYR A 428 -15.18 44.13 -9.39
CA TYR A 428 -15.43 44.65 -10.72
C TYR A 428 -14.82 46.06 -10.77
N LEU A 429 -13.69 46.21 -11.41
CA LEU A 429 -12.87 47.43 -11.42
C LEU A 429 -13.61 48.68 -11.80
N ALA A 430 -14.76 48.54 -12.46
CA ALA A 430 -15.61 49.68 -12.90
C ALA A 430 -16.85 49.95 -12.03
N SER A 431 -17.24 49.06 -11.08
CA SER A 431 -18.57 49.23 -10.45
C SER A 431 -18.73 48.80 -8.99
N SER A 432 -18.42 47.57 -8.61
CA SER A 432 -18.80 47.03 -7.29
C SER A 432 -17.91 45.89 -6.82
N VAL A 433 -17.90 45.66 -5.52
CA VAL A 433 -17.27 44.50 -4.88
C VAL A 433 -18.36 43.55 -4.35
N ILE A 434 -18.29 42.28 -4.70
CA ILE A 434 -19.17 41.23 -4.16
C ILE A 434 -18.32 40.34 -3.28
N THR A 435 -18.82 40.01 -2.09
CA THR A 435 -18.17 39.05 -1.18
C THR A 435 -19.17 37.95 -0.83
N ASP A 436 -18.75 36.70 -1.00
CA ASP A 436 -19.48 35.48 -0.66
C ASP A 436 -18.74 34.71 0.41
N ASP A 437 -19.36 34.48 1.54
CA ASP A 437 -18.83 33.66 2.64
C ASP A 437 -19.77 32.47 2.88
N PHE A 438 -19.25 31.26 2.75
CA PHE A 438 -20.01 30.05 3.02
C PHE A 438 -19.15 28.91 3.60
N SER A 439 -19.79 27.99 4.32
CA SER A 439 -19.16 26.80 4.88
C SER A 439 -19.78 25.53 4.31
N GLN A 440 -18.93 24.59 3.96
CA GLN A 440 -19.31 23.25 3.55
C GLN A 440 -18.77 22.25 4.57
N ARG A 441 -19.61 21.31 5.00
CA ARG A 441 -19.24 20.30 6.01
C ARG A 441 -19.63 18.91 5.52
N PRO A 442 -18.88 18.34 4.57
CA PRO A 442 -19.09 16.95 4.16
C PRO A 442 -18.72 16.00 5.31
N THR A 443 -19.63 15.07 5.59
CA THR A 443 -19.45 13.95 6.51
C THR A 443 -19.74 12.66 5.77
N VAL A 444 -18.73 11.82 5.55
CA VAL A 444 -18.88 10.55 4.83
C VAL A 444 -18.52 9.42 5.78
N GLY A 445 -19.49 8.56 6.06
CA GLY A 445 -19.30 7.31 6.77
C GLY A 445 -19.43 6.13 5.79
N THR A 446 -18.45 5.23 5.78
CA THR A 446 -18.47 4.02 4.96
C THR A 446 -18.26 2.81 5.84
N ILE A 447 -19.10 1.78 5.68
CA ILE A 447 -18.91 0.47 6.31
C ILE A 447 -19.07 -0.62 5.25
N VAL A 448 -18.13 -1.57 5.24
CA VAL A 448 -18.12 -2.70 4.29
C VAL A 448 -17.90 -4.00 5.05
N TYR A 449 -18.75 -4.96 4.80
CA TYR A 449 -18.62 -6.34 5.26
C TYR A 449 -18.30 -7.20 4.03
N GLY A 450 -17.27 -8.01 4.10
CA GLY A 450 -16.85 -8.89 3.02
C GLY A 450 -16.58 -10.30 3.49
N GLY A 451 -16.60 -11.23 2.55
CA GLY A 451 -16.22 -12.61 2.82
C GLY A 451 -15.84 -13.35 1.55
N ARG A 452 -14.96 -14.32 1.68
CA ARG A 452 -14.51 -15.23 0.63
C ARG A 452 -14.34 -16.62 1.19
N ALA A 453 -14.77 -17.62 0.44
CA ALA A 453 -14.45 -19.02 0.65
C ALA A 453 -13.92 -19.59 -0.64
N GLU A 454 -12.74 -20.22 -0.61
CA GLU A 454 -12.04 -20.76 -1.77
C GLU A 454 -11.50 -22.14 -1.43
N TYR A 455 -11.81 -23.10 -2.26
CA TYR A 455 -11.21 -24.42 -2.21
C TYR A 455 -10.24 -24.60 -3.38
N GLU A 456 -9.00 -24.88 -3.06
CA GLU A 456 -7.93 -25.22 -3.99
C GLU A 456 -7.70 -26.72 -3.91
N HIS A 457 -7.84 -27.41 -5.02
CA HIS A 457 -7.59 -28.85 -5.15
C HIS A 457 -6.39 -29.09 -6.05
N CYS A 458 -5.34 -29.67 -5.49
CA CYS A 458 -4.18 -30.14 -6.22
C CYS A 458 -4.39 -31.59 -6.60
N PHE A 459 -4.69 -31.87 -7.89
CA PHE A 459 -4.83 -33.26 -8.37
C PHE A 459 -3.48 -33.98 -8.37
N ASN A 460 -2.43 -33.25 -8.68
CA ASN A 460 -1.01 -33.64 -8.66
C ASN A 460 -0.16 -32.35 -8.72
N SER A 461 1.15 -32.48 -8.88
CA SER A 461 2.09 -31.35 -9.03
C SER A 461 1.77 -30.43 -10.20
N ASP A 462 1.08 -30.93 -11.24
CA ASP A 462 0.94 -30.27 -12.53
C ASP A 462 -0.48 -29.70 -12.74
N ASN A 463 -1.44 -30.07 -11.91
CA ASN A 463 -2.83 -29.72 -12.11
C ASN A 463 -3.46 -29.20 -10.82
N THR A 464 -3.92 -27.96 -10.84
CA THR A 464 -4.59 -27.30 -9.72
C THR A 464 -5.92 -26.69 -10.15
N LEU A 465 -6.96 -26.94 -9.38
CA LEU A 465 -8.28 -26.36 -9.57
C LEU A 465 -8.65 -25.52 -8.37
N GLN A 466 -9.01 -24.27 -8.61
CA GLN A 466 -9.53 -23.36 -7.59
C GLN A 466 -11.00 -23.04 -7.87
N VAL A 467 -11.85 -23.21 -6.87
CA VAL A 467 -13.26 -22.86 -6.93
C VAL A 467 -13.60 -22.01 -5.72
N GLY A 468 -14.27 -20.89 -5.94
CA GLY A 468 -14.56 -19.99 -4.83
C GLY A 468 -15.82 -19.18 -4.98
N LEU A 469 -16.28 -18.72 -3.85
CA LEU A 469 -17.35 -17.75 -3.68
C LEU A 469 -16.82 -16.54 -2.92
N SER A 470 -17.22 -15.35 -3.34
CA SER A 470 -16.88 -14.13 -2.61
C SER A 470 -18.02 -13.13 -2.69
N GLY A 471 -18.12 -12.26 -1.70
CA GLY A 471 -19.10 -11.20 -1.74
C GLY A 471 -18.82 -10.12 -0.73
N TYR A 472 -19.40 -8.94 -0.97
CA TYR A 472 -19.40 -7.85 -0.01
C TYR A 472 -20.73 -7.13 0.04
N ARG A 473 -20.97 -6.43 1.14
CA ARG A 473 -22.04 -5.46 1.31
C ARG A 473 -21.46 -4.16 1.84
N GLY A 474 -21.66 -3.07 1.09
CA GLY A 474 -21.25 -1.73 1.43
C GLY A 474 -22.43 -0.83 1.83
N THR A 475 -22.15 0.15 2.67
CA THR A 475 -23.06 1.26 2.94
C THR A 475 -22.22 2.52 3.06
N VAL A 476 -22.60 3.55 2.29
CA VAL A 476 -22.03 4.89 2.37
C VAL A 476 -23.13 5.85 2.77
N ASP A 477 -22.90 6.61 3.83
CA ASP A 477 -23.75 7.71 4.28
C ASP A 477 -22.98 9.01 4.08
N ASN A 478 -23.39 9.79 3.08
CA ASN A 478 -22.80 11.06 2.74
C ASN A 478 -23.75 12.17 3.14
N ASP A 479 -23.45 12.85 4.25
CA ASP A 479 -24.17 14.01 4.77
C ASP A 479 -23.38 15.29 4.46
N PHE A 480 -23.97 16.17 3.67
CA PHE A 480 -23.34 17.39 3.18
C PHE A 480 -24.12 18.62 3.64
N PHE A 481 -23.57 19.31 4.61
CA PHE A 481 -24.08 20.62 5.06
C PHE A 481 -23.49 21.75 4.19
N TYR A 482 -24.34 22.67 3.75
CA TYR A 482 -23.96 23.93 3.14
C TYR A 482 -24.61 25.07 3.92
N GLY A 483 -23.83 26.04 4.37
CA GLY A 483 -24.32 27.19 5.14
C GLY A 483 -23.74 28.50 4.65
N LEU A 484 -24.59 29.49 4.57
CA LEU A 484 -24.23 30.89 4.28
C LEU A 484 -23.89 31.61 5.59
N ARG A 485 -22.92 32.51 5.55
CA ARG A 485 -22.51 33.26 6.73
C ARG A 485 -23.61 34.21 7.17
N SER A 486 -23.92 34.20 8.46
CA SER A 486 -24.85 35.12 9.11
C SER A 486 -24.26 35.52 10.48
N GLY A 487 -23.70 36.73 10.55
CA GLY A 487 -22.88 37.11 11.71
C GLY A 487 -21.65 36.27 11.88
N ASP A 488 -21.48 35.67 13.08
CA ASP A 488 -20.36 34.81 13.39
C ASP A 488 -20.61 33.32 13.06
N ASP A 489 -21.84 32.96 12.69
CA ASP A 489 -22.24 31.56 12.39
C ASP A 489 -22.58 31.35 10.92
N TYR A 490 -22.79 30.08 10.57
CA TYR A 490 -23.25 29.66 9.24
C TYR A 490 -24.65 29.06 9.35
N VAL A 491 -25.61 29.67 8.68
CA VAL A 491 -27.00 29.22 8.62
C VAL A 491 -27.18 28.27 7.42
N SER A 492 -27.81 27.13 7.67
CA SER A 492 -28.05 26.10 6.64
C SER A 492 -28.88 26.63 5.48
N ASP A 493 -28.38 26.44 4.26
CA ASP A 493 -29.13 26.57 3.03
C ASP A 493 -29.75 25.22 2.68
N ALA A 494 -31.06 25.09 2.83
CA ALA A 494 -31.79 23.83 2.57
C ALA A 494 -31.75 23.40 1.10
N GLY A 495 -31.58 24.32 0.15
CA GLY A 495 -31.47 24.03 -1.27
C GLY A 495 -30.08 23.47 -1.67
N ARG A 496 -29.07 23.68 -0.82
CA ARG A 496 -27.68 23.28 -1.04
C ARG A 496 -27.17 22.26 -0.03
N THR A 497 -27.95 21.95 1.01
CA THR A 497 -27.67 20.90 2.01
C THR A 497 -28.33 19.61 1.58
N ASN A 498 -27.60 18.48 1.63
CA ASN A 498 -28.15 17.20 1.21
C ASN A 498 -27.58 16.01 1.98
N ARG A 499 -28.31 14.88 1.94
CA ARG A 499 -27.82 13.60 2.43
C ARG A 499 -28.12 12.51 1.41
N PHE A 500 -27.07 11.78 1.01
CA PHE A 500 -27.16 10.69 0.06
C PHE A 500 -26.69 9.39 0.72
N ILE A 501 -27.59 8.40 0.78
CA ILE A 501 -27.28 7.07 1.34
C ILE A 501 -27.19 6.09 0.17
N TYR A 502 -26.03 5.47 0.03
CA TYR A 502 -25.76 4.46 -0.99
C TYR A 502 -25.50 3.11 -0.35
N LYS A 503 -26.19 2.09 -0.81
CA LYS A 503 -26.02 0.71 -0.34
C LYS A 503 -25.81 -0.18 -1.54
N ASP A 504 -24.79 -1.01 -1.49
CA ASP A 504 -24.47 -1.96 -2.54
C ASP A 504 -24.10 -3.32 -2.00
N TYR A 505 -24.19 -4.32 -2.85
CA TYR A 505 -23.61 -5.63 -2.63
C TYR A 505 -23.14 -6.22 -3.95
N ASN A 506 -22.07 -7.00 -3.88
CA ASN A 506 -21.56 -7.82 -4.96
C ASN A 506 -21.46 -9.27 -4.49
N LEU A 507 -21.97 -10.20 -5.27
CA LEU A 507 -21.83 -11.63 -5.05
C LEU A 507 -21.16 -12.23 -6.28
N ALA A 508 -20.11 -13.02 -6.08
CA ALA A 508 -19.32 -13.59 -7.15
C ALA A 508 -19.02 -15.06 -6.91
N GLY A 509 -19.05 -15.83 -7.99
CA GLY A 509 -18.53 -17.19 -8.06
C GLY A 509 -17.45 -17.28 -9.12
N TYR A 510 -16.42 -18.07 -8.87
CA TYR A 510 -15.33 -18.26 -9.83
C TYR A 510 -14.78 -19.67 -9.81
N ILE A 511 -14.19 -20.03 -10.95
CA ILE A 511 -13.41 -21.23 -11.16
C ILE A 511 -12.14 -20.87 -11.91
N ASN A 512 -11.03 -21.46 -11.50
CA ASN A 512 -9.72 -21.25 -12.08
C ASN A 512 -8.99 -22.61 -12.18
N TYR A 513 -8.43 -22.91 -13.35
CA TYR A 513 -7.70 -24.16 -13.58
C TYR A 513 -6.31 -23.85 -14.13
N GLN A 514 -5.30 -24.32 -13.43
CA GLN A 514 -3.88 -24.20 -13.79
C GLN A 514 -3.33 -25.56 -14.17
N ARG A 515 -2.56 -25.60 -15.24
CA ARG A 515 -1.92 -26.81 -15.73
C ARG A 515 -0.50 -26.56 -16.22
N VAL A 516 0.43 -27.34 -15.70
CA VAL A 516 1.79 -27.51 -16.22
C VAL A 516 1.76 -28.64 -17.26
N TRP A 517 1.95 -28.30 -18.55
CA TRP A 517 1.94 -29.24 -19.66
C TRP A 517 3.28 -29.92 -19.85
N SER A 518 4.34 -29.19 -19.57
CA SER A 518 5.74 -29.61 -19.64
C SER A 518 6.59 -28.66 -18.80
N GLU A 519 7.87 -28.94 -18.65
CA GLU A 519 8.83 -28.03 -18.02
C GLU A 519 8.89 -26.65 -18.71
N THR A 520 8.42 -26.55 -19.96
CA THR A 520 8.49 -25.33 -20.78
C THR A 520 7.15 -24.63 -20.96
N LEU A 521 6.01 -25.24 -20.60
CA LEU A 521 4.68 -24.67 -20.89
C LEU A 521 3.74 -24.83 -19.70
N GLU A 522 3.21 -23.72 -19.24
CA GLU A 522 2.19 -23.63 -18.20
C GLU A 522 1.02 -22.75 -18.66
N THR A 523 -0.20 -23.11 -18.28
CA THR A 523 -1.41 -22.35 -18.60
C THR A 523 -2.33 -22.24 -17.42
N GLU A 524 -3.02 -21.09 -17.31
CA GLU A 524 -4.08 -20.84 -16.34
C GLU A 524 -5.29 -20.27 -17.07
N ILE A 525 -6.46 -20.88 -16.86
CA ILE A 525 -7.74 -20.44 -17.43
C ILE A 525 -8.73 -20.26 -16.31
N GLY A 526 -9.36 -19.09 -16.27
CA GLY A 526 -10.31 -18.77 -15.24
C GLY A 526 -11.57 -18.09 -15.77
N VAL A 527 -12.65 -18.22 -15.03
CA VAL A 527 -13.88 -17.46 -15.25
C VAL A 527 -14.48 -17.05 -13.91
N ARG A 528 -14.91 -15.79 -13.85
CA ARG A 528 -15.61 -15.20 -12.72
C ARG A 528 -16.94 -14.64 -13.18
N ALA A 529 -18.01 -14.89 -12.43
CA ALA A 529 -19.33 -14.29 -12.63
C ALA A 529 -19.67 -13.42 -11.42
N GLU A 530 -20.12 -12.20 -11.65
CA GLU A 530 -20.52 -11.26 -10.60
C GLU A 530 -21.95 -10.79 -10.74
N LYS A 531 -22.69 -10.78 -9.63
CA LYS A 531 -24.00 -10.16 -9.49
C LYS A 531 -23.87 -8.95 -8.58
N TYR A 532 -23.98 -7.76 -9.18
CA TYR A 532 -23.93 -6.50 -8.48
C TYR A 532 -25.31 -5.87 -8.37
N HIS A 533 -25.63 -5.34 -7.20
CA HIS A 533 -26.82 -4.52 -6.98
C HIS A 533 -26.50 -3.33 -6.10
N ALA A 534 -27.03 -2.16 -6.46
CA ALA A 534 -26.87 -0.97 -5.64
C ALA A 534 -28.14 -0.12 -5.64
N LYS A 535 -28.35 0.57 -4.51
CA LYS A 535 -29.43 1.54 -4.32
C LYS A 535 -28.91 2.81 -3.66
N GLY A 536 -29.00 3.92 -4.39
CA GLY A 536 -28.78 5.26 -3.89
C GLY A 536 -30.10 5.93 -3.52
N SER A 537 -30.15 6.65 -2.41
CA SER A 537 -31.31 7.41 -1.94
C SER A 537 -30.87 8.82 -1.57
N GLN A 538 -31.27 9.80 -2.36
CA GLN A 538 -31.09 11.21 -2.11
C GLN A 538 -32.23 11.71 -1.21
N LYS A 539 -31.91 12.19 -0.01
CA LYS A 539 -32.90 12.51 1.03
C LYS A 539 -33.55 13.88 0.86
N THR A 540 -32.88 14.79 0.16
CA THR A 540 -33.40 16.16 -0.05
C THR A 540 -34.37 16.21 -1.24
N THR A 541 -34.03 15.59 -2.36
CA THR A 541 -34.88 15.59 -3.59
C THR A 541 -35.75 14.34 -3.71
N SER A 542 -35.62 13.36 -2.82
CA SER A 542 -36.30 12.06 -2.85
C SER A 542 -35.98 11.19 -4.09
N GLU A 543 -34.96 11.56 -4.85
CA GLU A 543 -34.52 10.79 -6.01
C GLU A 543 -33.84 9.49 -5.58
N THR A 544 -34.01 8.45 -6.40
CA THR A 544 -33.39 7.15 -6.17
C THR A 544 -32.62 6.69 -7.40
N VAL A 545 -31.48 6.06 -7.16
CA VAL A 545 -30.65 5.40 -8.17
C VAL A 545 -30.66 3.91 -7.88
N ASN A 546 -30.99 3.10 -8.89
CA ASN A 546 -30.98 1.64 -8.77
C ASN A 546 -30.08 1.06 -9.86
N ARG A 547 -29.23 0.12 -9.48
CA ARG A 547 -28.34 -0.63 -10.38
C ARG A 547 -28.52 -2.11 -10.16
N ASN A 548 -28.49 -2.88 -11.23
CA ASN A 548 -28.61 -4.33 -11.19
C ASN A 548 -27.83 -4.89 -12.39
N GLU A 549 -26.64 -5.41 -12.15
CA GLU A 549 -25.69 -5.85 -13.18
C GLU A 549 -25.36 -7.33 -12.96
N PHE A 550 -25.19 -8.05 -14.06
CA PHE A 550 -24.62 -9.40 -14.06
C PHE A 550 -23.58 -9.47 -15.16
N ASP A 551 -22.36 -9.81 -14.79
CA ASP A 551 -21.21 -9.80 -15.70
C ASP A 551 -20.37 -11.06 -15.53
N ILE A 552 -19.74 -11.48 -16.63
CA ILE A 552 -18.82 -12.62 -16.67
C ILE A 552 -17.46 -12.11 -17.12
N PHE A 553 -16.43 -12.54 -16.41
CA PHE A 553 -15.05 -12.09 -16.56
C PHE A 553 -14.13 -13.29 -16.82
N PRO A 554 -13.85 -13.64 -18.09
CA PRO A 554 -12.84 -14.64 -18.43
C PRO A 554 -11.43 -14.11 -18.23
N THR A 555 -10.51 -15.02 -17.89
CA THR A 555 -9.07 -14.78 -17.76
C THR A 555 -8.30 -15.93 -18.38
N LEU A 556 -7.11 -15.63 -18.93
CA LEU A 556 -6.19 -16.60 -19.51
C LEU A 556 -4.76 -16.12 -19.22
N SER A 557 -3.92 -17.02 -18.75
CA SER A 557 -2.47 -16.80 -18.67
C SER A 557 -1.74 -17.98 -19.31
N ILE A 558 -0.72 -17.68 -20.08
CA ILE A 558 0.17 -18.66 -20.72
C ILE A 558 1.59 -18.25 -20.38
N LEU A 559 2.38 -19.18 -19.85
CA LEU A 559 3.81 -19.02 -19.60
C LEU A 559 4.55 -20.07 -20.42
N TYR A 560 5.49 -19.61 -21.28
CA TYR A 560 6.30 -20.45 -22.13
C TYR A 560 7.78 -20.15 -21.93
N MET A 561 8.53 -21.13 -21.45
CA MET A 561 9.95 -21.09 -21.12
C MET A 561 10.71 -22.10 -21.98
N PRO A 562 11.05 -21.77 -23.25
CA PRO A 562 11.73 -22.71 -24.14
C PRO A 562 13.14 -23.08 -23.69
N SER A 563 13.77 -22.28 -22.86
CA SER A 563 15.06 -22.53 -22.19
C SER A 563 15.12 -21.68 -20.92
N ASP A 564 16.12 -21.91 -20.09
CA ASP A 564 16.37 -21.15 -18.86
C ASP A 564 16.60 -19.64 -19.11
N ASP A 565 17.03 -19.28 -20.32
CA ASP A 565 17.35 -17.90 -20.70
C ASP A 565 16.15 -17.13 -21.29
N HIS A 566 15.05 -17.81 -21.62
CA HIS A 566 13.93 -17.25 -22.35
C HIS A 566 12.60 -17.52 -21.66
N GLU A 567 11.93 -16.47 -21.22
CA GLU A 567 10.59 -16.54 -20.62
C GLU A 567 9.62 -15.66 -21.41
N LEU A 568 8.54 -16.22 -21.90
CA LEU A 568 7.48 -15.52 -22.60
C LEU A 568 6.15 -15.71 -21.83
N SER A 569 5.40 -14.65 -21.61
CA SER A 569 4.04 -14.77 -21.09
C SER A 569 3.04 -13.97 -21.91
N LEU A 570 1.80 -14.48 -21.90
CA LEU A 570 0.64 -13.81 -22.46
C LEU A 570 -0.49 -13.89 -21.43
N ASP A 571 -0.93 -12.75 -20.93
CA ASP A 571 -1.95 -12.63 -19.91
C ASP A 571 -3.14 -11.84 -20.46
N PHE A 572 -4.32 -12.42 -20.40
CA PHE A 572 -5.58 -11.76 -20.74
C PHE A 572 -6.51 -11.69 -19.53
N THR A 573 -7.09 -10.53 -19.28
CA THR A 573 -8.14 -10.36 -18.26
C THR A 573 -9.26 -9.47 -18.75
N SER A 574 -10.44 -9.73 -18.24
CA SER A 574 -11.57 -8.81 -18.34
C SER A 574 -11.90 -8.24 -16.96
N SER A 575 -12.23 -6.98 -16.92
CA SER A 575 -12.41 -6.20 -15.70
C SER A 575 -13.59 -5.23 -15.81
N ILE A 576 -14.00 -4.66 -14.69
CA ILE A 576 -15.05 -3.65 -14.63
C ILE A 576 -14.63 -2.49 -13.73
N MET A 577 -15.04 -1.29 -14.10
CA MET A 577 -14.96 -0.11 -13.26
C MET A 577 -16.39 0.40 -13.02
N ARG A 578 -16.87 0.28 -11.78
CA ARG A 578 -18.20 0.73 -11.38
C ARG A 578 -18.12 2.18 -10.87
N PRO A 579 -19.09 3.04 -11.22
CA PRO A 579 -19.15 4.40 -10.68
C PRO A 579 -19.27 4.36 -9.16
N TYR A 580 -18.47 5.18 -8.48
CA TYR A 580 -18.62 5.32 -7.04
C TYR A 580 -19.81 6.23 -6.68
N TYR A 581 -20.29 6.16 -5.45
CA TYR A 581 -21.50 6.85 -4.97
C TYR A 581 -21.52 8.36 -5.28
N GLY A 582 -20.37 9.04 -5.26
CA GLY A 582 -20.27 10.47 -5.54
C GLY A 582 -20.62 10.81 -6.98
N GLN A 583 -20.21 9.97 -7.95
CA GLN A 583 -20.54 10.15 -9.37
C GLN A 583 -22.01 9.88 -9.70
N LEU A 584 -22.69 9.12 -8.83
CA LEU A 584 -24.12 8.77 -8.98
C LEU A 584 -25.07 9.70 -8.23
N ASN A 585 -24.54 10.59 -7.35
CA ASN A 585 -25.36 11.55 -6.61
C ASN A 585 -25.86 12.65 -7.56
N PRO A 586 -27.18 12.77 -7.85
CA PRO A 586 -27.70 13.76 -8.77
C PRO A 586 -27.75 15.18 -8.20
N PHE A 587 -27.47 15.34 -6.92
CA PHE A 587 -27.57 16.62 -6.23
C PHE A 587 -26.50 17.62 -6.69
N ILE A 588 -26.89 18.87 -6.82
CA ILE A 588 -25.99 19.96 -7.23
C ILE A 588 -25.12 20.36 -6.05
N THR A 589 -23.81 20.24 -6.20
CA THR A 589 -22.81 20.66 -5.22
C THR A 589 -22.03 21.87 -5.74
N TYR A 590 -22.16 23.02 -5.11
CA TYR A 590 -21.43 24.22 -5.48
C TYR A 590 -20.01 24.18 -4.93
N THR A 591 -19.03 24.32 -5.82
CA THR A 591 -17.61 24.38 -5.47
C THR A 591 -17.09 25.81 -5.39
N SER A 592 -17.78 26.73 -6.07
CA SER A 592 -17.58 28.16 -5.97
C SER A 592 -18.93 28.87 -6.28
N PRO A 593 -19.05 30.19 -6.11
CA PRO A 593 -20.27 30.92 -6.49
C PRO A 593 -20.68 30.74 -7.95
N SER A 594 -19.70 30.45 -8.85
CA SER A 594 -19.94 30.32 -10.29
C SER A 594 -19.66 28.90 -10.83
N THR A 595 -19.36 27.93 -9.96
CA THR A 595 -19.05 26.56 -10.40
C THR A 595 -19.80 25.55 -9.55
N TYR A 596 -20.41 24.56 -10.21
CA TYR A 596 -21.09 23.48 -9.52
C TYR A 596 -20.82 22.12 -10.19
N ILE A 597 -20.94 21.07 -9.38
CA ILE A 597 -20.89 19.68 -9.80
C ILE A 597 -22.32 19.11 -9.76
N GLN A 598 -22.75 18.51 -10.85
CA GLN A 598 -24.00 17.76 -10.89
C GLN A 598 -23.77 16.49 -11.73
N ASN A 599 -23.70 15.36 -11.06
CA ASN A 599 -23.33 14.10 -11.66
C ASN A 599 -24.50 13.37 -12.31
N ASN A 600 -24.19 12.29 -13.04
CA ASN A 600 -25.17 11.49 -13.78
C ASN A 600 -25.56 10.22 -13.00
N PRO A 601 -26.79 10.13 -12.45
CA PRO A 601 -27.25 8.93 -11.74
C PRO A 601 -27.34 7.68 -12.64
N ASN A 602 -27.38 7.86 -13.97
CA ASN A 602 -27.47 6.79 -14.96
C ASN A 602 -26.11 6.41 -15.58
N LEU A 603 -25.01 6.84 -14.97
CA LEU A 603 -23.65 6.53 -15.43
C LEU A 603 -23.44 5.02 -15.49
N LYS A 604 -23.03 4.51 -16.66
CA LYS A 604 -22.79 3.07 -16.87
C LYS A 604 -21.41 2.66 -16.33
N SER A 605 -21.27 1.41 -15.91
CA SER A 605 -19.99 0.80 -15.62
C SER A 605 -19.13 0.69 -16.87
N SER A 606 -17.83 1.00 -16.76
CA SER A 606 -16.86 0.79 -17.84
C SER A 606 -16.30 -0.63 -17.76
N LYS A 607 -16.22 -1.32 -18.92
CA LYS A 607 -15.67 -2.68 -19.01
C LYS A 607 -14.32 -2.64 -19.71
N GLY A 608 -13.30 -3.18 -19.05
CA GLY A 608 -11.94 -3.26 -19.55
C GLY A 608 -11.58 -4.66 -20.03
N TYR A 609 -10.84 -4.72 -21.11
CA TYR A 609 -10.22 -5.94 -21.65
C TYR A 609 -8.75 -5.65 -21.84
N GLU A 610 -7.91 -6.37 -21.14
CA GLU A 610 -6.47 -6.16 -21.09
C GLU A 610 -5.75 -7.38 -21.61
N LEU A 611 -4.76 -7.15 -22.46
CA LEU A 611 -3.87 -8.16 -23.00
C LEU A 611 -2.43 -7.70 -22.77
N MET A 612 -1.71 -8.41 -21.92
CA MET A 612 -0.32 -8.14 -21.61
C MET A 612 0.56 -9.26 -22.17
N PHE A 613 1.56 -8.88 -22.94
CA PHE A 613 2.64 -9.75 -23.35
C PHE A 613 3.93 -9.33 -22.64
N SER A 614 4.69 -10.30 -22.13
CA SER A 614 6.02 -10.05 -21.62
C SER A 614 7.03 -11.06 -22.16
N TYR A 615 8.26 -10.58 -22.40
CA TYR A 615 9.39 -11.38 -22.76
C TYR A 615 10.59 -11.02 -21.89
N THR A 616 11.11 -12.00 -21.17
CA THR A 616 12.32 -11.86 -20.36
C THR A 616 13.44 -12.67 -20.98
N LEU A 617 14.63 -12.06 -21.10
CA LEU A 617 15.83 -12.67 -21.63
C LEU A 617 16.96 -12.53 -20.62
N PHE A 618 17.60 -13.68 -20.25
CA PHE A 618 18.69 -13.78 -19.27
C PHE A 618 18.36 -13.13 -17.90
N ASP A 619 17.10 -13.01 -17.52
CA ASP A 619 16.58 -12.29 -16.34
C ASP A 619 16.97 -10.79 -16.26
N ASP A 620 17.73 -10.34 -17.24
CA ASP A 620 18.32 -8.98 -17.30
C ASP A 620 17.57 -8.02 -18.21
N TYR A 621 16.90 -8.55 -19.24
CA TYR A 621 16.18 -7.76 -20.24
C TYR A 621 14.71 -8.17 -20.23
N MET A 622 13.82 -7.25 -19.94
CA MET A 622 12.39 -7.49 -19.94
C MET A 622 11.67 -6.50 -20.83
N LEU A 623 10.98 -7.01 -21.84
CA LEU A 623 10.05 -6.26 -22.69
C LEU A 623 8.63 -6.57 -22.23
N THR A 624 7.85 -5.54 -21.96
CA THR A 624 6.42 -5.66 -21.65
C THR A 624 5.61 -4.82 -22.64
N VAL A 625 4.53 -5.42 -23.17
CA VAL A 625 3.56 -4.73 -24.03
C VAL A 625 2.18 -4.94 -23.41
N ASP A 626 1.55 -3.90 -22.94
CA ASP A 626 0.24 -3.93 -22.29
C ASP A 626 -0.77 -3.15 -23.14
N TYR A 627 -1.83 -3.82 -23.59
CA TYR A 627 -2.90 -3.23 -24.36
C TYR A 627 -4.23 -3.33 -23.59
N LEU A 628 -4.82 -2.18 -23.31
CA LEU A 628 -6.10 -2.05 -22.64
C LEU A 628 -7.14 -1.45 -23.57
N TYR A 629 -8.28 -2.11 -23.70
CA TYR A 629 -9.49 -1.58 -24.31
C TYR A 629 -10.59 -1.37 -23.28
N ASP A 630 -11.05 -0.14 -23.13
CA ASP A 630 -12.16 0.23 -22.26
C ASP A 630 -13.42 0.56 -23.06
N LYS A 631 -14.50 -0.14 -22.77
CA LYS A 631 -15.84 0.12 -23.31
C LYS A 631 -16.66 0.94 -22.31
N ASP A 632 -17.48 1.85 -22.83
CA ASP A 632 -18.33 2.76 -22.05
C ASP A 632 -17.51 3.59 -21.02
N LEU A 633 -16.29 3.99 -21.43
CA LEU A 633 -15.42 4.84 -20.62
C LEU A 633 -16.14 6.15 -20.27
N TRP A 634 -16.03 6.60 -19.05
CA TRP A 634 -16.52 7.92 -18.62
C TRP A 634 -15.37 8.91 -18.40
N THR A 635 -15.71 10.19 -18.51
CA THR A 635 -14.80 11.29 -18.20
C THR A 635 -15.57 12.46 -17.59
N ASP A 636 -14.85 13.38 -17.00
CA ASP A 636 -15.41 14.62 -16.48
C ASP A 636 -15.50 15.66 -17.59
N PHE A 637 -16.64 16.30 -17.69
CA PHE A 637 -16.93 17.37 -18.62
C PHE A 637 -17.10 18.68 -17.85
N VAL A 638 -16.59 19.75 -18.47
CA VAL A 638 -16.74 21.10 -17.98
C VAL A 638 -17.52 21.88 -19.02
N LEU A 639 -18.75 22.29 -18.68
CA LEU A 639 -19.65 23.03 -19.57
C LEU A 639 -19.96 24.43 -19.02
N PRO A 640 -19.77 25.48 -19.80
CA PRO A 640 -20.33 26.78 -19.48
C PRO A 640 -21.85 26.77 -19.65
N ILE A 641 -22.61 27.17 -18.62
CA ILE A 641 -24.05 27.29 -18.63
C ILE A 641 -24.43 28.68 -18.10
N ALA A 642 -24.79 29.58 -19.01
CA ALA A 642 -24.97 30.99 -18.70
C ALA A 642 -23.71 31.59 -18.02
N ASP A 643 -23.84 32.16 -16.83
CA ASP A 643 -22.73 32.72 -16.04
C ASP A 643 -22.05 31.73 -15.12
N MET A 644 -22.41 30.44 -15.21
CA MET A 644 -21.89 29.40 -14.35
C MET A 644 -21.16 28.31 -15.14
N THR A 645 -20.31 27.58 -14.47
CA THR A 645 -19.62 26.39 -14.99
C THR A 645 -20.15 25.15 -14.32
N ARG A 646 -20.66 24.19 -15.11
CA ARG A 646 -21.06 22.88 -14.64
C ARG A 646 -19.95 21.87 -14.90
N THR A 647 -19.54 21.15 -13.87
CA THR A 647 -18.73 19.93 -14.00
C THR A 647 -19.62 18.71 -13.77
N TYR A 648 -19.50 17.71 -14.63
CA TYR A 648 -20.25 16.46 -14.49
C TYR A 648 -19.49 15.30 -15.12
N THR A 649 -19.69 14.09 -14.58
CA THR A 649 -19.14 12.87 -15.15
C THR A 649 -20.20 12.21 -16.05
N ASP A 650 -19.80 11.80 -17.24
CA ASP A 650 -20.68 11.05 -18.16
C ASP A 650 -19.89 10.03 -18.98
N ASN A 651 -20.60 9.02 -19.53
CA ASN A 651 -20.00 8.09 -20.46
C ASN A 651 -19.66 8.82 -21.76
N TYR A 652 -18.38 8.76 -22.12
CA TYR A 652 -17.87 9.42 -23.31
C TYR A 652 -17.84 8.51 -24.52
N GLY A 653 -17.39 7.26 -24.34
CA GLY A 653 -17.20 6.31 -25.44
C GLY A 653 -16.25 5.18 -25.08
N ASN A 654 -15.34 4.88 -26.00
CA ASN A 654 -14.37 3.81 -25.81
C ASN A 654 -12.96 4.36 -25.76
N GLY A 655 -12.11 3.72 -24.95
CA GLY A 655 -10.70 4.05 -24.79
C GLY A 655 -9.80 2.91 -25.23
N HIS A 656 -8.61 3.25 -25.72
CA HIS A 656 -7.51 2.35 -26.01
C HIS A 656 -6.27 2.89 -25.34
N ALA A 657 -5.56 2.07 -24.59
CA ALA A 657 -4.24 2.39 -24.08
C ALA A 657 -3.25 1.30 -24.54
N LEU A 658 -2.06 1.71 -24.91
CA LEU A 658 -0.96 0.82 -25.25
C LEU A 658 0.28 1.33 -24.49
N ASP A 659 0.80 0.49 -23.62
CA ASP A 659 2.04 0.77 -22.89
C ASP A 659 3.10 -0.25 -23.30
N ILE A 660 4.29 0.24 -23.65
CA ILE A 660 5.45 -0.57 -24.01
C ILE A 660 6.56 -0.17 -23.06
N SER A 661 7.09 -1.11 -22.30
CA SER A 661 8.20 -0.90 -21.36
C SER A 661 9.35 -1.86 -21.68
N LEU A 662 10.56 -1.33 -21.72
CA LEU A 662 11.80 -2.09 -21.79
C LEU A 662 12.61 -1.83 -20.52
N PHE A 663 12.79 -2.85 -19.71
CA PHE A 663 13.64 -2.81 -18.53
C PHE A 663 14.94 -3.57 -18.80
N ILE A 664 16.04 -2.99 -18.38
CA ILE A 664 17.39 -3.58 -18.48
C ILE A 664 18.06 -3.46 -17.13
N SER A 665 18.54 -4.57 -16.58
CA SER A 665 19.33 -4.62 -15.34
C SER A 665 20.65 -5.31 -15.64
N GLN A 666 21.77 -4.64 -15.42
CA GLN A 666 23.09 -5.18 -15.76
C GLN A 666 24.11 -4.89 -14.67
N SER A 667 24.98 -5.88 -14.48
CA SER A 667 26.16 -5.78 -13.63
C SER A 667 27.42 -5.79 -14.51
N LEU A 668 28.19 -4.70 -14.49
CA LEU A 668 29.41 -4.53 -15.28
C LEU A 668 30.65 -4.60 -14.39
N PHE A 669 31.80 -4.92 -15.01
CA PHE A 669 33.13 -4.90 -14.38
C PHE A 669 33.19 -5.78 -13.13
N LYS A 670 32.74 -7.06 -13.22
CA LYS A 670 32.68 -8.02 -12.08
C LYS A 670 31.86 -7.48 -10.90
N ASN A 671 30.67 -6.90 -11.19
CA ASN A 671 29.72 -6.34 -10.23
C ASN A 671 30.17 -5.07 -9.50
N TYR A 672 31.25 -4.40 -9.96
CA TYR A 672 31.63 -3.07 -9.44
C TYR A 672 30.64 -1.97 -9.85
N TRP A 673 29.93 -2.16 -10.94
CA TRP A 673 28.92 -1.20 -11.43
C TRP A 673 27.63 -1.90 -11.78
N ASN A 674 26.58 -1.64 -10.99
CA ASN A 674 25.25 -2.14 -11.22
C ASN A 674 24.35 -0.98 -11.66
N PHE A 675 23.59 -1.18 -12.71
CA PHE A 675 22.62 -0.19 -13.18
C PHE A 675 21.32 -0.88 -13.60
N SER A 676 20.21 -0.16 -13.47
CA SER A 676 18.92 -0.52 -14.06
C SER A 676 18.39 0.68 -14.83
N VAL A 677 17.82 0.42 -15.99
CA VAL A 677 17.21 1.42 -16.87
C VAL A 677 15.85 0.91 -17.29
N GLU A 678 14.84 1.75 -17.17
CA GLU A 678 13.52 1.50 -17.74
C GLU A 678 13.19 2.59 -18.75
N ALA A 679 12.79 2.19 -19.95
CA ALA A 679 12.27 3.04 -20.98
C ALA A 679 10.82 2.65 -21.26
N ALA A 680 9.89 3.59 -21.07
CA ALA A 680 8.47 3.34 -21.26
C ALA A 680 7.90 4.29 -22.33
N PHE A 681 7.01 3.75 -23.16
CA PHE A 681 6.22 4.48 -24.14
C PHE A 681 4.75 4.18 -23.91
N GLY A 682 3.96 5.23 -23.67
CA GLY A 682 2.50 5.13 -23.47
C GLY A 682 1.76 5.86 -24.61
N TYR A 683 0.74 5.21 -25.15
CA TYR A 683 -0.19 5.80 -26.11
C TYR A 683 -1.63 5.60 -25.63
N VAL A 684 -2.39 6.69 -25.51
CA VAL A 684 -3.80 6.65 -25.12
C VAL A 684 -4.64 7.32 -26.20
N SER A 685 -5.72 6.66 -26.60
CA SER A 685 -6.68 7.19 -27.55
C SER A 685 -8.11 6.93 -27.07
N THR A 686 -8.91 7.98 -26.98
CA THR A 686 -10.33 7.87 -26.64
C THR A 686 -11.18 8.35 -27.81
N ARG A 687 -12.27 7.63 -28.08
CA ARG A 687 -13.26 7.98 -29.10
C ARG A 687 -14.63 8.00 -28.48
N GLY A 688 -15.33 9.11 -28.65
CA GLY A 688 -16.67 9.23 -28.08
C GLY A 688 -17.44 10.40 -28.64
N ALA A 689 -18.61 10.64 -28.09
CA ALA A 689 -19.49 11.72 -28.48
C ALA A 689 -19.98 12.47 -27.24
N VAL A 690 -19.88 13.78 -27.27
CA VAL A 690 -20.57 14.66 -26.34
C VAL A 690 -21.74 15.26 -27.10
N SER A 691 -22.97 14.97 -26.66
CA SER A 691 -24.16 15.60 -27.19
C SER A 691 -24.21 15.62 -28.73
N ASN A 692 -24.20 14.45 -29.38
CA ASN A 692 -24.24 14.26 -30.84
C ASN A 692 -23.05 14.77 -31.68
N ARG A 693 -21.98 15.27 -31.09
CA ARG A 693 -20.74 15.59 -31.81
C ARG A 693 -19.69 14.50 -31.54
N LYS A 694 -19.22 13.86 -32.62
CA LYS A 694 -18.10 12.92 -32.52
C LYS A 694 -16.80 13.71 -32.29
N ASN A 695 -16.18 13.54 -31.16
CA ASN A 695 -14.88 14.11 -30.84
C ASN A 695 -13.84 12.98 -30.69
N ARG A 696 -12.63 13.26 -31.12
CA ARG A 696 -11.47 12.39 -30.92
C ARG A 696 -10.48 13.15 -30.04
N LEU A 697 -10.17 12.59 -28.87
CA LEU A 697 -9.05 13.05 -28.05
C LEU A 697 -7.88 12.08 -28.27
N GLN A 698 -6.73 12.61 -28.61
CA GLN A 698 -5.46 11.88 -28.75
C GLN A 698 -4.50 12.43 -27.72
#